data_2431b18a969cd757f06ad3c877d488f8
#
_entry.id   2431b18a969cd757f06ad3c877d488f8
#
_cell.length_a   1.000
_cell.length_b   1.000
_cell.length_c   1.000
_cell.angle_alpha   90.00
_cell.angle_beta   90.00
_cell.angle_gamma   90.00
#
_symmetry.space_group_name_H-M   'P 1'
#
loop_
_entity.id
_entity.type
_entity.pdbx_description
1 polymer ?
#
loop_
_entity_poly.entity_id
_entity_poly.type
_entity_poly.pdbx_seq_one_letter_code
_entity_poly.pdbx_strand_id
1 'polypeptide(L)'
;MRLLAVDGNSIVNRAFYGIRPLTTKDGQFTNAIYGFLTMLYKIKNEENPDAVAIAFDLKTPTFRHKAYAGYKATRKGMPEELASQMEPLKKLLTLLGYRLVTCEGFEADDILGTLAKACEENGNECVIATGDRDSLQLVSDKTSVHLCSNKQDILYTPEKILETYGVTPKELIEIKAIQGDTSDNIPGVAGIGPKGAGDLIQRYHTVEYIYDHLDELEIKDGVRKKLTASKENAILSRMLGEINCNAPVDTNVENYVVDMKDADECAGFMAKLELFSLIEKYGIKADKNTKPEKVEKNSLEVVSDFDENELLKNVKSEKKLYLNFETENKELKSFAVLFDGKVHISTDEELFVKFIADSELEKYTRNIKTLYAYADEKNIDVENIVFDIELAAYLIEPSSKDYSDKNLCASYEIALPVCTDEQNEKYEAFACYAELCEKLGDKIKAHGQEKLLSEIEIPLAKVLARMENIGVCVDRQGIESYGEMLSAQIKELETAIYESAGCEFNINSPKQLGIVLFENLGLPCKKKTKSGYSTNAEVLESLRYEHPVVEMVLRYRTLSKLNSTYCEGLLKVIADDGRIHSNFNQTETRTGRISSTEPNLQNIPVRTELGREMRKFFCAREGWALVDADYSQIELRVLAHISGDKNMIKAFKDNEDIHAITASQVFNMPLDMVTPIMRSRAKAVNFGIVYGIGAFSLAKDIGVSNKEAKHYIESYLAHYSGVDSYMKNVVEKANADGYVETMFGRRRNLPELTSSKHMIRAFGERVARNMPIQGTAADIIKIAMIKVDERMKAENLRARLVLQVHDELIVEAPQDESMRVALIVQEEMENAVKMSVPLTADAAIGRTWYDAKG
;
A
#
# COMPACT_ATOMS: atom_id res chain seq x y z
N MET A 1 -10.48 40.24 -7.05
CA MET A 1 -10.44 38.76 -7.29
C MET A 1 -9.11 38.21 -6.82
N ARG A 2 -9.10 36.97 -6.46
CA ARG A 2 -7.88 36.21 -6.09
C ARG A 2 -7.61 35.14 -7.14
N LEU A 3 -6.48 35.25 -7.85
CA LEU A 3 -6.05 34.28 -8.86
C LEU A 3 -5.10 33.26 -8.25
N LEU A 4 -5.34 31.98 -8.47
CA LEU A 4 -4.36 30.91 -8.25
C LEU A 4 -3.64 30.60 -9.57
N ALA A 5 -2.36 30.95 -9.66
CA ALA A 5 -1.52 30.68 -10.82
C ALA A 5 -0.63 29.46 -10.53
N VAL A 6 -0.85 28.36 -11.25
CA VAL A 6 -0.24 27.06 -10.96
C VAL A 6 0.86 26.73 -11.98
N ASP A 7 2.04 26.39 -11.49
CA ASP A 7 3.12 25.83 -12.27
C ASP A 7 2.83 24.35 -12.58
N GLY A 8 2.26 24.08 -13.74
CA GLY A 8 1.86 22.74 -14.14
C GLY A 8 3.04 21.76 -14.22
N ASN A 9 4.18 22.21 -14.73
CA ASN A 9 5.35 21.34 -14.87
C ASN A 9 5.99 21.01 -13.53
N SER A 10 6.10 21.97 -12.64
CA SER A 10 6.66 21.75 -11.30
C SER A 10 5.78 20.83 -10.47
N ILE A 11 4.45 21.08 -10.45
CA ILE A 11 3.51 20.27 -9.68
C ILE A 11 3.42 18.83 -10.22
N VAL A 12 3.37 18.63 -11.55
CA VAL A 12 3.29 17.27 -12.14
C VAL A 12 4.56 16.47 -11.88
N ASN A 13 5.74 17.09 -11.98
CA ASN A 13 7.00 16.42 -11.65
C ASN A 13 7.03 16.02 -10.17
N ARG A 14 6.59 16.91 -9.28
CA ARG A 14 6.50 16.61 -7.85
C ARG A 14 5.55 15.46 -7.57
N ALA A 15 4.38 15.45 -8.18
CA ALA A 15 3.40 14.37 -8.08
C ALA A 15 3.98 13.03 -8.54
N PHE A 16 4.65 13.02 -9.69
CA PHE A 16 5.27 11.84 -10.26
C PHE A 16 6.35 11.22 -9.35
N TYR A 17 7.22 12.04 -8.78
CA TYR A 17 8.29 11.55 -7.89
C TYR A 17 7.84 11.36 -6.44
N GLY A 18 6.76 12.00 -6.03
CA GLY A 18 6.21 11.93 -4.67
C GLY A 18 5.32 10.73 -4.42
N ILE A 19 4.66 10.23 -5.46
CA ILE A 19 3.74 9.09 -5.41
C ILE A 19 4.39 7.89 -6.10
N ARG A 20 4.29 6.71 -5.48
CA ARG A 20 4.72 5.47 -6.14
C ARG A 20 3.91 5.26 -7.42
N PRO A 21 4.47 4.56 -8.41
CA PRO A 21 3.77 4.28 -9.65
C PRO A 21 2.38 3.69 -9.39
N LEU A 22 1.38 4.31 -10.00
CA LEU A 22 0.02 3.82 -10.11
C LEU A 22 -0.24 3.61 -11.60
N THR A 23 -0.89 2.52 -11.93
CA THR A 23 -1.26 2.19 -13.31
C THR A 23 -2.71 1.77 -13.35
N THR A 24 -3.38 2.04 -14.48
CA THR A 24 -4.66 1.42 -14.79
C THR A 24 -4.48 -0.08 -15.05
N LYS A 25 -5.58 -0.82 -15.13
CA LYS A 25 -5.59 -2.25 -15.50
C LYS A 25 -4.86 -2.52 -16.83
N ASP A 26 -4.95 -1.58 -17.77
CA ASP A 26 -4.29 -1.66 -19.08
C ASP A 26 -2.83 -1.22 -19.05
N GLY A 27 -2.26 -0.97 -17.87
CA GLY A 27 -0.87 -0.60 -17.69
C GLY A 27 -0.54 0.88 -17.96
N GLN A 28 -1.53 1.75 -18.15
CA GLN A 28 -1.31 3.19 -18.30
C GLN A 28 -0.93 3.82 -16.95
N PHE A 29 0.19 4.55 -16.89
CA PHE A 29 0.60 5.26 -15.68
C PHE A 29 -0.34 6.41 -15.34
N THR A 30 -0.73 6.53 -14.05
CA THR A 30 -1.68 7.55 -13.56
C THR A 30 -1.22 8.26 -12.28
N ASN A 31 -0.10 7.87 -11.69
CA ASN A 31 0.39 8.44 -10.43
C ASN A 31 0.65 9.95 -10.48
N ALA A 32 1.15 10.48 -11.61
CA ALA A 32 1.36 11.91 -11.77
C ALA A 32 0.04 12.68 -11.88
N ILE A 33 -0.94 12.12 -12.60
CA ILE A 33 -2.29 12.69 -12.75
C ILE A 33 -3.00 12.72 -11.39
N TYR A 34 -3.03 11.57 -10.70
CA TYR A 34 -3.63 11.45 -9.37
C TYR A 34 -3.02 12.44 -8.37
N GLY A 35 -1.68 12.49 -8.33
CA GLY A 35 -0.97 13.39 -7.43
C GLY A 35 -1.18 14.86 -7.75
N PHE A 36 -1.15 15.22 -9.03
CA PHE A 36 -1.42 16.59 -9.47
C PHE A 36 -2.79 17.07 -9.03
N LEU A 37 -3.83 16.29 -9.33
CA LEU A 37 -5.21 16.65 -8.96
C LEU A 37 -5.41 16.69 -7.45
N THR A 38 -4.77 15.78 -6.70
CA THR A 38 -4.84 15.77 -5.25
C THR A 38 -4.20 17.05 -4.65
N MET A 39 -3.05 17.46 -5.19
CA MET A 39 -2.36 18.69 -4.76
C MET A 39 -3.16 19.93 -5.15
N LEU A 40 -3.64 19.99 -6.39
CA LEU A 40 -4.46 21.11 -6.88
C LEU A 40 -5.72 21.28 -6.04
N TYR A 41 -6.42 20.20 -5.74
CA TYR A 41 -7.62 20.23 -4.87
C TYR A 41 -7.30 20.77 -3.48
N LYS A 42 -6.18 20.31 -2.88
CA LYS A 42 -5.74 20.78 -1.56
C LYS A 42 -5.46 22.27 -1.58
N ILE A 43 -4.62 22.74 -2.51
CA ILE A 43 -4.20 24.14 -2.62
C ILE A 43 -5.41 25.04 -2.90
N LYS A 44 -6.32 24.61 -3.79
CA LYS A 44 -7.55 25.34 -4.08
C LYS A 44 -8.42 25.54 -2.84
N ASN A 45 -8.54 24.52 -2.00
CA ASN A 45 -9.33 24.62 -0.75
C ASN A 45 -8.63 25.48 0.32
N GLU A 46 -7.29 25.45 0.39
CA GLU A 46 -6.50 26.25 1.34
C GLU A 46 -6.51 27.73 0.96
N GLU A 47 -6.35 28.03 -0.34
CA GLU A 47 -6.21 29.40 -0.81
C GLU A 47 -7.53 30.06 -1.23
N ASN A 48 -8.59 29.27 -1.43
CA ASN A 48 -9.94 29.71 -1.82
C ASN A 48 -9.95 30.77 -2.95
N PRO A 49 -9.39 30.48 -4.15
CA PRO A 49 -9.29 31.42 -5.24
C PRO A 49 -10.60 31.60 -6.00
N ASP A 50 -10.82 32.80 -6.56
CA ASP A 50 -11.93 33.07 -7.49
C ASP A 50 -11.69 32.51 -8.89
N ALA A 51 -10.40 32.42 -9.29
CA ALA A 51 -9.97 31.96 -10.62
C ALA A 51 -8.68 31.14 -10.54
N VAL A 52 -8.47 30.22 -11.51
CA VAL A 52 -7.29 29.35 -11.56
C VAL A 52 -6.71 29.31 -12.97
N ALA A 53 -5.44 29.65 -13.11
CA ALA A 53 -4.66 29.53 -14.34
C ALA A 53 -3.58 28.45 -14.15
N ILE A 54 -3.40 27.53 -15.11
CA ILE A 54 -2.38 26.50 -15.04
C ILE A 54 -1.39 26.68 -16.20
N ALA A 55 -0.15 27.07 -15.88
CA ALA A 55 0.90 27.29 -16.86
C ALA A 55 1.69 26.02 -17.16
N PHE A 56 1.97 25.76 -18.44
CA PHE A 56 2.84 24.68 -18.90
C PHE A 56 3.91 25.17 -19.87
N ASP A 57 5.11 24.60 -19.76
CA ASP A 57 6.18 24.82 -20.74
C ASP A 57 5.86 24.21 -22.09
N LEU A 58 6.34 24.87 -23.14
CA LEU A 58 6.41 24.31 -24.49
C LEU A 58 7.79 23.67 -24.74
N LYS A 59 7.86 22.77 -25.71
CA LYS A 59 9.15 22.14 -26.12
C LYS A 59 10.01 23.06 -26.98
N THR A 60 9.54 24.27 -27.34
CA THR A 60 10.24 25.23 -28.14
C THR A 60 11.32 25.96 -27.34
N PRO A 61 12.47 26.32 -27.96
CA PRO A 61 13.52 27.08 -27.28
C PRO A 61 13.02 28.46 -26.82
N THR A 62 13.32 28.82 -25.58
CA THR A 62 12.98 30.12 -25.00
C THR A 62 14.04 31.18 -25.27
N PHE A 63 13.79 32.46 -24.94
CA PHE A 63 14.77 33.51 -25.08
C PHE A 63 16.06 33.22 -24.29
N ARG A 64 15.99 32.51 -23.15
CA ARG A 64 17.15 32.09 -22.35
C ARG A 64 18.04 31.08 -23.10
N HIS A 65 17.46 30.14 -23.81
CA HIS A 65 18.20 29.21 -24.69
C HIS A 65 18.91 29.93 -25.84
N LYS A 66 18.30 31.03 -26.38
CA LYS A 66 18.90 31.83 -27.41
C LYS A 66 20.05 32.69 -26.89
N ALA A 67 19.96 33.16 -25.64
CA ALA A 67 20.99 33.98 -24.98
C ALA A 67 22.19 33.14 -24.51
N TYR A 68 21.96 31.90 -24.07
CA TYR A 68 23.01 31.01 -23.53
C TYR A 68 22.76 29.55 -23.92
N ALA A 69 23.56 29.05 -24.82
CA ALA A 69 23.44 27.66 -25.33
C ALA A 69 23.62 26.58 -24.27
N GLY A 70 24.27 26.91 -23.14
CA GLY A 70 24.44 26.01 -21.98
C GLY A 70 23.23 25.94 -21.07
N TYR A 71 22.21 26.80 -21.24
CA TYR A 71 21.05 26.84 -20.35
C TYR A 71 20.27 25.54 -20.37
N LYS A 72 20.08 24.94 -19.19
CA LYS A 72 19.39 23.64 -18.98
C LYS A 72 19.97 22.45 -19.78
N ALA A 73 21.18 22.59 -20.37
CA ALA A 73 21.77 21.53 -21.22
C ALA A 73 22.11 20.23 -20.46
N THR A 74 22.22 20.29 -19.15
CA THR A 74 22.48 19.13 -18.26
C THR A 74 21.22 18.43 -17.81
N ARG A 75 20.04 18.97 -18.04
CA ARG A 75 18.78 18.36 -17.64
C ARG A 75 18.52 17.09 -18.46
N LYS A 76 18.21 15.99 -17.75
CA LYS A 76 17.72 14.75 -18.38
C LYS A 76 16.31 14.98 -18.93
N GLY A 77 16.01 14.35 -20.07
CA GLY A 77 14.66 14.38 -20.63
C GLY A 77 13.60 13.85 -19.68
N MET A 78 12.35 14.17 -19.95
CA MET A 78 11.20 13.65 -19.19
C MET A 78 11.13 12.13 -19.33
N PRO A 79 10.97 11.35 -18.22
CA PRO A 79 10.74 9.90 -18.28
C PRO A 79 9.52 9.55 -19.13
N GLU A 80 9.56 8.44 -19.85
CA GLU A 80 8.46 7.99 -20.71
C GLU A 80 7.16 7.80 -19.92
N GLU A 81 7.26 7.26 -18.70
CA GLU A 81 6.12 7.05 -17.81
C GLU A 81 5.44 8.37 -17.39
N LEU A 82 6.20 9.47 -17.29
CA LEU A 82 5.64 10.80 -17.05
C LEU A 82 5.11 11.42 -18.34
N ALA A 83 5.85 11.27 -19.44
CA ALA A 83 5.46 11.82 -20.74
C ALA A 83 4.11 11.27 -21.22
N SER A 84 3.84 9.97 -20.98
CA SER A 84 2.56 9.32 -21.30
C SER A 84 1.36 9.89 -20.51
N GLN A 85 1.60 10.49 -19.35
CA GLN A 85 0.56 11.07 -18.50
C GLN A 85 0.25 12.55 -18.80
N MET A 86 1.11 13.25 -19.58
CA MET A 86 0.96 14.71 -19.80
C MET A 86 -0.28 15.08 -20.60
N GLU A 87 -0.54 14.40 -21.72
CA GLU A 87 -1.72 14.70 -22.54
C GLU A 87 -3.04 14.30 -21.86
N PRO A 88 -3.14 13.10 -21.22
CA PRO A 88 -4.30 12.77 -20.38
C PRO A 88 -4.54 13.78 -19.24
N LEU A 89 -3.48 14.25 -18.57
CA LEU A 89 -3.60 15.27 -17.53
C LEU A 89 -4.17 16.57 -18.07
N LYS A 90 -3.61 17.08 -19.16
CA LYS A 90 -4.09 18.33 -19.79
C LYS A 90 -5.54 18.23 -20.24
N LYS A 91 -5.91 17.10 -20.88
CA LYS A 91 -7.30 16.85 -21.25
C LYS A 91 -8.20 16.88 -20.02
N LEU A 92 -7.82 16.20 -18.95
CA LEU A 92 -8.62 16.13 -17.74
C LEU A 92 -8.77 17.50 -17.05
N LEU A 93 -7.70 18.30 -17.01
CA LEU A 93 -7.75 19.66 -16.47
C LEU A 93 -8.70 20.56 -17.29
N THR A 94 -8.71 20.40 -18.60
CA THR A 94 -9.65 21.11 -19.48
C THR A 94 -11.09 20.68 -19.24
N LEU A 95 -11.36 19.38 -19.07
CA LEU A 95 -12.68 18.85 -18.73
C LEU A 95 -13.16 19.33 -17.35
N LEU A 96 -12.26 19.48 -16.40
CA LEU A 96 -12.52 20.06 -15.07
C LEU A 96 -12.78 21.59 -15.12
N GLY A 97 -12.69 22.22 -16.29
CA GLY A 97 -12.95 23.63 -16.48
C GLY A 97 -11.76 24.55 -16.20
N TYR A 98 -10.54 24.01 -16.01
CA TYR A 98 -9.34 24.82 -15.85
C TYR A 98 -8.80 25.31 -17.19
N ARG A 99 -8.35 26.56 -17.23
CA ARG A 99 -7.70 27.12 -18.41
C ARG A 99 -6.19 26.89 -18.37
N LEU A 100 -5.67 26.19 -19.37
CA LEU A 100 -4.25 25.94 -19.54
C LEU A 100 -3.61 27.10 -20.32
N VAL A 101 -2.45 27.58 -19.84
CA VAL A 101 -1.72 28.68 -20.43
C VAL A 101 -0.36 28.23 -20.88
N THR A 102 -0.02 28.53 -22.14
CA THR A 102 1.29 28.27 -22.73
C THR A 102 1.69 29.46 -23.57
N CYS A 103 2.99 29.76 -23.68
CA CYS A 103 3.49 30.86 -24.48
C CYS A 103 4.78 30.49 -25.21
N GLU A 104 4.82 30.65 -26.54
CA GLU A 104 6.01 30.33 -27.33
C GLU A 104 7.13 31.31 -27.01
N GLY A 105 8.34 30.81 -26.75
CA GLY A 105 9.52 31.60 -26.44
C GLY A 105 9.66 32.00 -24.98
N PHE A 106 8.67 31.66 -24.12
CA PHE A 106 8.66 31.90 -22.67
C PHE A 106 8.52 30.59 -21.90
N GLU A 107 8.92 30.60 -20.65
CA GLU A 107 8.76 29.47 -19.72
C GLU A 107 7.50 29.65 -18.86
N ALA A 108 7.03 28.59 -18.20
CA ALA A 108 5.87 28.66 -17.31
C ALA A 108 6.05 29.72 -16.21
N ASP A 109 7.26 29.86 -15.65
CA ASP A 109 7.56 30.87 -14.65
C ASP A 109 7.35 32.31 -15.17
N ASP A 110 7.67 32.56 -16.45
CA ASP A 110 7.44 33.88 -17.08
C ASP A 110 5.94 34.18 -17.24
N ILE A 111 5.14 33.14 -17.52
CA ILE A 111 3.67 33.23 -17.56
C ILE A 111 3.14 33.55 -16.16
N LEU A 112 3.61 32.85 -15.12
CA LEU A 112 3.20 33.10 -13.73
C LEU A 112 3.57 34.51 -13.28
N GLY A 113 4.78 34.98 -13.60
CA GLY A 113 5.24 36.35 -13.32
C GLY A 113 4.39 37.39 -14.03
N THR A 114 3.99 37.17 -15.29
CA THR A 114 3.14 38.06 -16.05
C THR A 114 1.73 38.15 -15.47
N LEU A 115 1.14 37.01 -15.08
CA LEU A 115 -0.18 36.95 -14.44
C LEU A 115 -0.17 37.65 -13.07
N ALA A 116 0.87 37.39 -12.26
CA ALA A 116 1.03 38.06 -10.96
C ALA A 116 1.13 39.59 -11.10
N LYS A 117 1.97 40.09 -12.01
CA LYS A 117 2.11 41.52 -12.30
C LYS A 117 0.78 42.14 -12.75
N ALA A 118 0.06 41.45 -13.65
CA ALA A 118 -1.23 41.94 -14.12
C ALA A 118 -2.29 41.96 -13.00
N CYS A 119 -2.28 41.00 -12.08
CA CYS A 119 -3.13 41.03 -10.90
C CYS A 119 -2.85 42.27 -10.04
N GLU A 120 -1.57 42.56 -9.77
CA GLU A 120 -1.17 43.75 -8.99
C GLU A 120 -1.60 45.05 -9.63
N GLU A 121 -1.37 45.20 -10.93
CA GLU A 121 -1.73 46.40 -11.71
C GLU A 121 -3.25 46.63 -11.73
N ASN A 122 -4.06 45.58 -11.72
CA ASN A 122 -5.52 45.65 -11.72
C ASN A 122 -6.15 45.57 -10.31
N GLY A 123 -5.35 45.61 -9.25
CA GLY A 123 -5.87 45.61 -7.87
C GLY A 123 -6.31 44.25 -7.35
N ASN A 124 -6.01 43.16 -8.07
CA ASN A 124 -6.28 41.77 -7.69
C ASN A 124 -5.14 41.17 -6.85
N GLU A 125 -5.40 40.06 -6.20
CA GLU A 125 -4.39 39.23 -5.51
C GLU A 125 -3.98 38.03 -6.37
N CYS A 126 -2.72 37.58 -6.23
CA CYS A 126 -2.22 36.42 -6.91
C CYS A 126 -1.55 35.44 -5.91
N VAL A 127 -1.90 34.16 -5.98
CA VAL A 127 -1.17 33.10 -5.30
C VAL A 127 -0.52 32.21 -6.35
N ILE A 128 0.80 32.11 -6.32
CA ILE A 128 1.56 31.24 -7.23
C ILE A 128 1.79 29.90 -6.53
N ALA A 129 1.25 28.81 -7.09
CA ALA A 129 1.50 27.46 -6.60
C ALA A 129 2.59 26.78 -7.43
N THR A 130 3.75 26.55 -6.84
CA THR A 130 4.91 25.93 -7.50
C THR A 130 5.77 25.13 -6.52
N GLY A 131 6.62 24.27 -7.01
CA GLY A 131 7.71 23.65 -6.24
C GLY A 131 9.06 24.30 -6.49
N ASP A 132 9.12 25.32 -7.35
CA ASP A 132 10.34 26.04 -7.68
C ASP A 132 10.53 27.28 -6.79
N ARG A 133 11.72 27.41 -6.24
CA ARG A 133 12.07 28.55 -5.38
C ARG A 133 12.36 29.84 -6.15
N ASP A 134 12.59 29.72 -7.44
CA ASP A 134 12.86 30.88 -8.28
C ASP A 134 11.66 31.84 -8.33
N SER A 135 10.45 31.28 -8.26
CA SER A 135 9.22 32.06 -8.19
C SER A 135 9.10 32.91 -6.92
N LEU A 136 9.94 32.70 -5.89
CA LEU A 136 9.95 33.54 -4.68
C LEU A 136 10.33 35.00 -4.97
N GLN A 137 11.05 35.27 -6.08
CA GLN A 137 11.35 36.61 -6.54
C GLN A 137 10.11 37.44 -6.90
N LEU A 138 8.97 36.76 -7.17
CA LEU A 138 7.70 37.38 -7.56
C LEU A 138 6.83 37.80 -6.38
N VAL A 139 7.25 37.48 -5.16
CA VAL A 139 6.48 37.80 -3.94
C VAL A 139 6.42 39.34 -3.74
N SER A 140 5.22 39.81 -3.45
CA SER A 140 4.94 41.25 -3.17
C SER A 140 3.80 41.38 -2.14
N ASP A 141 3.33 42.60 -1.87
CA ASP A 141 2.19 42.80 -0.97
C ASP A 141 0.87 42.21 -1.48
N LYS A 142 0.75 41.93 -2.78
CA LYS A 142 -0.43 41.34 -3.41
C LYS A 142 -0.19 39.96 -4.04
N THR A 143 1.06 39.55 -4.15
CA THR A 143 1.46 38.26 -4.70
C THR A 143 2.14 37.42 -3.63
N SER A 144 1.60 36.26 -3.32
CA SER A 144 2.23 35.25 -2.45
C SER A 144 2.60 33.98 -3.22
N VAL A 145 3.57 33.23 -2.72
CA VAL A 145 4.00 31.95 -3.31
C VAL A 145 3.71 30.81 -2.35
N HIS A 146 2.79 29.93 -2.75
CA HIS A 146 2.53 28.66 -2.09
C HIS A 146 3.57 27.66 -2.60
N LEU A 147 4.68 27.54 -1.84
CA LEU A 147 5.78 26.65 -2.19
C LEU A 147 5.46 25.23 -1.76
N CYS A 148 5.13 24.38 -2.71
CA CYS A 148 4.87 22.96 -2.48
C CYS A 148 6.17 22.23 -2.13
N SER A 149 6.23 21.53 -1.00
CA SER A 149 7.40 20.76 -0.60
C SER A 149 7.04 19.36 -0.09
N ASN A 150 7.99 18.39 -0.18
CA ASN A 150 7.76 17.03 0.34
C ASN A 150 7.68 16.95 1.87
N LYS A 151 8.04 18.03 2.59
CA LYS A 151 8.01 18.06 4.05
C LYS A 151 6.77 18.78 4.57
N GLN A 152 6.54 19.96 4.06
CA GLN A 152 5.45 20.85 4.43
C GLN A 152 5.34 21.94 3.38
N ASP A 153 4.12 22.24 2.93
CA ASP A 153 3.87 23.38 2.06
C ASP A 153 3.98 24.67 2.87
N ILE A 154 4.55 25.70 2.28
CA ILE A 154 4.83 26.98 2.95
C ILE A 154 4.32 28.10 2.06
N LEU A 155 3.48 28.97 2.62
CA LEU A 155 3.08 30.21 1.99
C LEU A 155 4.15 31.29 2.27
N TYR A 156 4.78 31.78 1.22
CA TYR A 156 5.77 32.85 1.31
C TYR A 156 5.13 34.21 1.03
N THR A 157 5.27 35.10 2.00
CA THR A 157 4.99 36.56 1.93
C THR A 157 6.33 37.33 1.99
N PRO A 158 6.36 38.65 1.76
CA PRO A 158 7.60 39.43 1.90
C PRO A 158 8.27 39.26 3.27
N GLU A 159 7.46 39.23 4.35
CA GLU A 159 7.96 39.04 5.71
C GLU A 159 8.59 37.65 5.89
N LYS A 160 7.95 36.64 5.32
CA LYS A 160 8.45 35.24 5.42
C LYS A 160 9.76 35.05 4.65
N ILE A 161 9.95 35.76 3.53
CA ILE A 161 11.21 35.76 2.78
C ILE A 161 12.31 36.46 3.61
N LEU A 162 12.00 37.63 4.17
CA LEU A 162 12.94 38.36 5.01
C LEU A 162 13.36 37.57 6.23
N GLU A 163 12.41 36.90 6.91
CA GLU A 163 12.69 36.00 8.03
C GLU A 163 13.58 34.80 7.61
N THR A 164 13.33 34.24 6.44
CA THR A 164 13.98 32.99 6.00
C THR A 164 15.35 33.21 5.39
N TYR A 165 15.50 34.29 4.58
CA TYR A 165 16.69 34.55 3.77
C TYR A 165 17.45 35.80 4.17
N GLY A 166 16.84 36.68 4.97
CA GLY A 166 17.45 37.95 5.39
C GLY A 166 17.56 39.00 4.26
N VAL A 167 16.77 38.85 3.18
CA VAL A 167 16.75 39.70 1.98
C VAL A 167 15.31 39.91 1.50
N THR A 168 15.11 40.90 0.64
CA THR A 168 13.82 41.10 -0.02
C THR A 168 13.60 40.09 -1.15
N PRO A 169 12.34 39.91 -1.62
CA PRO A 169 12.04 39.01 -2.75
C PRO A 169 12.90 39.32 -3.99
N LYS A 170 13.06 40.58 -4.35
CA LYS A 170 13.85 41.00 -5.52
C LYS A 170 15.35 40.69 -5.38
N GLU A 171 15.89 40.75 -4.17
CA GLU A 171 17.30 40.40 -3.90
C GLU A 171 17.63 38.93 -4.06
N LEU A 172 16.62 38.03 -4.11
CA LEU A 172 16.85 36.60 -4.40
C LEU A 172 17.43 36.37 -5.79
N ILE A 173 17.10 37.24 -6.78
CA ILE A 173 17.69 37.19 -8.12
C ILE A 173 19.17 37.55 -8.05
N GLU A 174 19.52 38.54 -7.26
CA GLU A 174 20.88 39.02 -7.07
C GLU A 174 21.77 37.94 -6.40
N ILE A 175 21.19 37.23 -5.41
CA ILE A 175 21.86 36.05 -4.81
C ILE A 175 22.10 34.97 -5.88
N LYS A 176 21.10 34.65 -6.69
CA LYS A 176 21.22 33.68 -7.78
C LYS A 176 22.25 34.08 -8.83
N ALA A 177 22.36 35.35 -9.14
CA ALA A 177 23.38 35.91 -10.06
C ALA A 177 24.80 35.64 -9.61
N ILE A 178 25.07 35.66 -8.28
CA ILE A 178 26.38 35.41 -7.72
C ILE A 178 26.64 33.92 -7.51
N GLN A 179 25.70 33.17 -6.89
CA GLN A 179 25.89 31.76 -6.59
C GLN A 179 25.83 30.83 -7.80
N GLY A 180 25.10 31.25 -8.86
CA GLY A 180 24.74 30.41 -9.99
C GLY A 180 23.65 29.36 -9.65
N ASP A 181 23.38 28.52 -10.62
CA ASP A 181 22.47 27.37 -10.44
C ASP A 181 22.96 26.16 -11.26
N THR A 182 23.35 25.11 -10.56
CA THR A 182 23.84 23.87 -11.20
C THR A 182 22.74 23.07 -11.88
N SER A 183 21.47 23.21 -11.44
CA SER A 183 20.33 22.50 -12.03
C SER A 183 19.97 23.06 -13.41
N ASP A 184 20.12 24.35 -13.60
CA ASP A 184 19.85 25.08 -14.84
C ASP A 184 21.12 25.43 -15.62
N ASN A 185 22.26 24.98 -15.10
CA ASN A 185 23.58 25.26 -15.67
C ASN A 185 23.86 26.77 -15.80
N ILE A 186 23.44 27.55 -14.79
CA ILE A 186 23.72 28.96 -14.67
C ILE A 186 25.07 29.16 -13.97
N PRO A 187 26.05 29.83 -14.59
CA PRO A 187 27.46 29.78 -14.15
C PRO A 187 27.77 30.48 -12.83
N GLY A 188 27.13 31.61 -12.51
CA GLY A 188 27.45 32.40 -11.31
C GLY A 188 28.87 32.87 -11.25
N VAL A 189 29.32 33.24 -10.04
CA VAL A 189 30.68 33.65 -9.74
C VAL A 189 31.48 32.42 -9.22
N ALA A 190 32.45 31.96 -9.97
CA ALA A 190 33.21 30.76 -9.65
C ALA A 190 33.80 30.79 -8.22
N GLY A 191 33.46 29.82 -7.38
CA GLY A 191 33.96 29.67 -6.04
C GLY A 191 33.29 30.57 -4.97
N ILE A 192 32.15 31.18 -5.26
CA ILE A 192 31.27 31.82 -4.28
C ILE A 192 29.98 31.00 -4.21
N GLY A 193 29.77 30.35 -3.05
CA GLY A 193 28.57 29.53 -2.84
C GLY A 193 27.43 30.30 -2.17
N PRO A 194 26.30 29.66 -1.85
CA PRO A 194 25.07 30.31 -1.35
C PRO A 194 25.29 31.24 -0.15
N LYS A 195 26.08 30.79 0.84
CA LYS A 195 26.37 31.62 2.03
C LYS A 195 27.12 32.90 1.68
N GLY A 196 28.14 32.79 0.81
CA GLY A 196 28.92 33.96 0.41
C GLY A 196 28.13 34.94 -0.48
N ALA A 197 27.28 34.41 -1.34
CA ALA A 197 26.36 35.24 -2.16
C ALA A 197 25.34 35.95 -1.25
N GLY A 198 24.72 35.22 -0.32
CA GLY A 198 23.77 35.80 0.65
C GLY A 198 24.42 36.93 1.49
N ASP A 199 25.61 36.67 2.06
CA ASP A 199 26.35 37.67 2.84
C ASP A 199 26.68 38.97 2.03
N LEU A 200 26.98 38.83 0.73
CA LEU A 200 27.25 39.96 -0.15
C LEU A 200 25.97 40.77 -0.43
N ILE A 201 24.88 40.11 -0.76
CA ILE A 201 23.63 40.78 -1.10
C ILE A 201 22.95 41.38 0.12
N GLN A 202 23.02 40.78 1.28
CA GLN A 202 22.54 41.38 2.53
C GLN A 202 23.25 42.70 2.87
N ARG A 203 24.52 42.89 2.42
CA ARG A 203 25.31 44.10 2.68
C ARG A 203 25.20 45.13 1.58
N TYR A 204 25.15 44.67 0.35
CA TYR A 204 25.37 45.55 -0.82
C TYR A 204 24.18 45.53 -1.80
N HIS A 205 23.14 44.75 -1.51
CA HIS A 205 21.82 44.71 -2.15
C HIS A 205 21.79 44.24 -3.61
N THR A 206 22.63 44.80 -4.52
CA THR A 206 22.57 44.47 -5.93
C THR A 206 23.93 44.09 -6.52
N VAL A 207 23.93 43.23 -7.50
CA VAL A 207 25.13 42.85 -8.28
C VAL A 207 25.71 44.07 -8.98
N GLU A 208 24.88 44.99 -9.48
CA GLU A 208 25.30 46.22 -10.11
C GLU A 208 26.09 47.09 -9.13
N TYR A 209 25.54 47.34 -7.92
CA TYR A 209 26.25 48.09 -6.88
C TYR A 209 27.58 47.45 -6.50
N ILE A 210 27.63 46.14 -6.37
CA ILE A 210 28.87 45.40 -6.04
C ILE A 210 29.97 45.64 -7.09
N TYR A 211 29.62 45.63 -8.37
CA TYR A 211 30.59 45.81 -9.46
C TYR A 211 31.00 47.24 -9.69
N ASP A 212 30.11 48.21 -9.42
CA ASP A 212 30.40 49.64 -9.58
C ASP A 212 31.31 50.15 -8.44
N HIS A 213 31.23 49.56 -7.24
CA HIS A 213 32.02 49.94 -6.06
C HIS A 213 33.03 48.88 -5.67
N LEU A 214 33.38 47.90 -6.53
CA LEU A 214 34.12 46.70 -6.19
C LEU A 214 35.42 46.97 -5.44
N ASP A 215 36.12 48.03 -5.74
CA ASP A 215 37.38 48.40 -5.10
C ASP A 215 37.19 49.03 -3.73
N GLU A 216 36.04 49.56 -3.42
CA GLU A 216 35.69 50.26 -2.16
C GLU A 216 35.03 49.34 -1.14
N LEU A 217 34.55 48.15 -1.56
CA LEU A 217 33.82 47.23 -0.69
C LEU A 217 34.70 46.65 0.39
N GLU A 218 34.18 46.51 1.62
CA GLU A 218 34.82 45.79 2.74
C GLU A 218 34.70 44.27 2.59
N ILE A 219 35.40 43.71 1.61
CA ILE A 219 35.45 42.28 1.33
C ILE A 219 36.86 41.72 1.28
N LYS A 220 37.02 40.42 1.52
CA LYS A 220 38.35 39.76 1.45
C LYS A 220 38.89 39.83 0.03
N ASP A 221 40.21 40.07 -0.13
CA ASP A 221 40.87 40.11 -1.43
C ASP A 221 40.58 38.90 -2.34
N GLY A 222 40.48 37.69 -1.73
CA GLY A 222 40.13 36.48 -2.46
C GLY A 222 38.73 36.50 -3.05
N VAL A 223 37.77 37.13 -2.39
CA VAL A 223 36.40 37.34 -2.89
C VAL A 223 36.41 38.39 -4.00
N ARG A 224 37.11 39.49 -3.79
CA ARG A 224 37.25 40.57 -4.80
C ARG A 224 37.82 40.04 -6.11
N LYS A 225 38.90 39.26 -6.06
CA LYS A 225 39.49 38.60 -7.25
C LYS A 225 38.52 37.70 -7.97
N LYS A 226 37.70 36.93 -7.26
CA LYS A 226 36.68 36.05 -7.86
C LYS A 226 35.56 36.81 -8.54
N LEU A 227 35.07 37.88 -7.92
CA LEU A 227 34.07 38.79 -8.49
C LEU A 227 34.62 39.41 -9.78
N THR A 228 35.83 39.99 -9.74
CA THR A 228 36.49 40.63 -10.91
C THR A 228 36.61 39.64 -12.07
N ALA A 229 37.05 38.40 -11.80
CA ALA A 229 37.25 37.37 -12.84
C ALA A 229 35.96 36.82 -13.44
N SER A 230 34.80 36.98 -12.77
CA SER A 230 33.52 36.40 -13.20
C SER A 230 32.43 37.44 -13.45
N LYS A 231 32.78 38.71 -13.71
CA LYS A 231 31.81 39.82 -13.93
C LYS A 231 30.78 39.48 -15.00
N GLU A 232 31.23 39.05 -16.16
CA GLU A 232 30.36 38.71 -17.29
C GLU A 232 29.40 37.52 -16.92
N ASN A 233 29.93 36.53 -16.23
CA ASN A 233 29.11 35.37 -15.76
C ASN A 233 28.05 35.82 -14.75
N ALA A 234 28.33 36.72 -13.83
CA ALA A 234 27.37 37.25 -12.88
C ALA A 234 26.22 38.02 -13.58
N ILE A 235 26.56 38.87 -14.54
CA ILE A 235 25.56 39.61 -15.33
C ILE A 235 24.69 38.65 -16.15
N LEU A 236 25.32 37.71 -16.84
CA LEU A 236 24.61 36.66 -17.57
C LEU A 236 23.68 35.85 -16.64
N SER A 237 24.17 35.41 -15.48
CA SER A 237 23.42 34.65 -14.51
C SER A 237 22.22 35.42 -13.95
N ARG A 238 22.36 36.73 -13.74
CA ARG A 238 21.26 37.60 -13.35
C ARG A 238 20.15 37.60 -14.41
N MET A 239 20.52 37.82 -15.69
CA MET A 239 19.58 37.82 -16.81
C MET A 239 18.89 36.47 -17.00
N LEU A 240 19.61 35.34 -16.81
CA LEU A 240 19.04 33.99 -16.91
C LEU A 240 18.11 33.65 -15.72
N GLY A 241 18.42 34.16 -14.51
CA GLY A 241 17.64 33.91 -13.30
C GLY A 241 16.42 34.80 -13.12
N GLU A 242 16.36 35.91 -13.84
CA GLU A 242 15.25 36.86 -13.75
C GLU A 242 14.01 36.33 -14.51
N ILE A 243 12.85 36.31 -13.83
CA ILE A 243 11.57 35.94 -14.43
C ILE A 243 11.03 37.11 -15.22
N ASN A 244 10.68 36.88 -16.48
CA ASN A 244 10.12 37.91 -17.35
C ASN A 244 8.60 38.04 -17.12
N CYS A 245 8.17 39.22 -16.67
CA CYS A 245 6.76 39.48 -16.35
C CYS A 245 5.98 40.17 -17.51
N ASN A 246 6.38 39.96 -18.77
CA ASN A 246 5.76 40.55 -19.93
C ASN A 246 5.52 39.54 -21.07
N ALA A 247 5.22 38.31 -20.74
CA ALA A 247 4.83 37.30 -21.72
C ALA A 247 3.48 37.66 -22.39
N PRO A 248 3.33 37.47 -23.71
CA PRO A 248 2.10 37.85 -24.42
C PRO A 248 0.99 36.82 -24.19
N VAL A 249 0.42 36.81 -22.99
CA VAL A 249 -0.67 35.94 -22.56
C VAL A 249 -1.90 36.75 -22.20
N ASP A 250 -3.05 36.07 -22.11
CA ASP A 250 -4.27 36.72 -21.61
C ASP A 250 -4.12 37.03 -20.11
N THR A 251 -4.27 38.31 -19.76
CA THR A 251 -4.08 38.79 -18.38
C THR A 251 -5.40 39.13 -17.67
N ASN A 252 -6.55 38.91 -18.32
CA ASN A 252 -7.85 39.14 -17.69
C ASN A 252 -8.20 37.96 -16.75
N VAL A 253 -8.20 38.22 -15.43
CA VAL A 253 -8.46 37.24 -14.39
C VAL A 253 -9.83 36.56 -14.52
N GLU A 254 -10.85 37.26 -15.01
CA GLU A 254 -12.20 36.72 -15.21
C GLU A 254 -12.23 35.55 -16.18
N ASN A 255 -11.30 35.50 -17.14
CA ASN A 255 -11.17 34.41 -18.10
C ASN A 255 -10.62 33.11 -17.51
N TYR A 256 -10.20 33.12 -16.25
CA TYR A 256 -9.67 31.97 -15.52
C TYR A 256 -10.61 31.44 -14.44
N VAL A 257 -11.85 31.97 -14.38
CA VAL A 257 -12.90 31.37 -13.54
C VAL A 257 -13.15 29.95 -13.99
N VAL A 258 -13.14 29.02 -13.01
CA VAL A 258 -13.28 27.58 -13.29
C VAL A 258 -14.73 27.27 -13.67
N ASP A 259 -14.93 26.76 -14.89
CA ASP A 259 -16.26 26.42 -15.42
C ASP A 259 -16.23 25.03 -16.07
N MET A 260 -16.72 24.02 -15.32
CA MET A 260 -16.84 22.65 -15.82
C MET A 260 -18.07 22.52 -16.73
N LYS A 261 -17.83 22.29 -18.01
CA LYS A 261 -18.92 22.27 -19.02
C LYS A 261 -19.60 20.91 -19.16
N ASP A 262 -18.90 19.83 -18.93
CA ASP A 262 -19.40 18.46 -19.12
C ASP A 262 -18.92 17.57 -17.99
N ALA A 263 -19.77 17.40 -16.99
CA ALA A 263 -19.48 16.59 -15.82
C ALA A 263 -19.47 15.06 -16.16
N ASP A 264 -20.29 14.64 -17.13
CA ASP A 264 -20.39 13.24 -17.54
C ASP A 264 -19.13 12.82 -18.31
N GLU A 265 -18.66 13.64 -19.28
CA GLU A 265 -17.40 13.36 -19.98
C GLU A 265 -16.23 13.37 -19.02
N CYS A 266 -16.21 14.30 -18.07
CA CYS A 266 -15.17 14.36 -17.04
C CYS A 266 -15.14 13.12 -16.14
N ALA A 267 -16.30 12.71 -15.63
CA ALA A 267 -16.44 11.50 -14.82
C ALA A 267 -16.04 10.24 -15.60
N GLY A 268 -16.50 10.10 -16.84
CA GLY A 268 -16.15 8.99 -17.73
C GLY A 268 -14.63 8.94 -18.03
N PHE A 269 -14.00 10.08 -18.24
CA PHE A 269 -12.56 10.15 -18.47
C PHE A 269 -11.75 9.85 -17.21
N MET A 270 -12.18 10.31 -16.03
CA MET A 270 -11.59 9.94 -14.74
C MET A 270 -11.73 8.45 -14.46
N ALA A 271 -12.87 7.85 -14.75
CA ALA A 271 -13.11 6.42 -14.59
C ALA A 271 -12.18 5.58 -15.48
N LYS A 272 -11.96 5.99 -16.75
CA LYS A 272 -10.95 5.35 -17.64
C LYS A 272 -9.53 5.40 -17.07
N LEU A 273 -9.20 6.42 -16.32
CA LEU A 273 -7.92 6.58 -15.64
C LEU A 273 -7.91 5.95 -14.23
N GLU A 274 -9.00 5.30 -13.84
CA GLU A 274 -9.21 4.67 -12.51
C GLU A 274 -9.04 5.63 -11.34
N LEU A 275 -9.45 6.90 -11.52
CA LEU A 275 -9.34 7.97 -10.53
C LEU A 275 -10.62 8.14 -9.68
N PHE A 276 -11.27 7.04 -9.31
CA PHE A 276 -12.60 7.02 -8.68
C PHE A 276 -12.70 7.90 -7.42
N SER A 277 -11.71 7.83 -6.54
CA SER A 277 -11.66 8.64 -5.32
C SER A 277 -11.59 10.16 -5.58
N LEU A 278 -11.14 10.57 -6.77
CA LEU A 278 -11.11 11.97 -7.18
C LEU A 278 -12.45 12.43 -7.76
N ILE A 279 -13.21 11.56 -8.39
CA ILE A 279 -14.58 11.86 -8.85
C ILE A 279 -15.44 12.34 -7.66
N GLU A 280 -15.43 11.58 -6.57
CA GLU A 280 -16.13 11.91 -5.34
C GLU A 280 -15.57 13.19 -4.70
N LYS A 281 -14.24 13.28 -4.60
CA LYS A 281 -13.55 14.41 -3.97
C LYS A 281 -13.81 15.74 -4.67
N TYR A 282 -13.89 15.75 -6.00
CA TYR A 282 -14.22 16.92 -6.81
C TYR A 282 -15.72 17.21 -6.88
N GLY A 283 -16.56 16.35 -6.28
CA GLY A 283 -18.01 16.48 -6.27
C GLY A 283 -18.63 16.44 -7.67
N ILE A 284 -17.98 15.68 -8.59
CA ILE A 284 -18.46 15.57 -9.98
C ILE A 284 -19.70 14.69 -9.96
N LYS A 285 -20.87 15.33 -9.96
CA LYS A 285 -22.16 14.66 -10.12
C LYS A 285 -22.45 14.63 -11.62
N ALA A 286 -22.54 13.46 -12.19
CA ALA A 286 -23.05 13.29 -13.55
C ALA A 286 -24.46 13.94 -13.61
N ASP A 287 -24.63 14.89 -14.51
CA ASP A 287 -25.90 15.59 -14.61
C ASP A 287 -26.94 14.67 -15.26
N LYS A 288 -28.04 14.40 -14.54
CA LYS A 288 -29.11 13.48 -14.98
C LYS A 288 -29.75 13.90 -16.31
N ASN A 289 -29.30 14.96 -16.97
CA ASN A 289 -30.01 15.57 -18.14
C ASN A 289 -29.21 15.69 -19.43
N THR A 290 -27.93 15.33 -19.54
CA THR A 290 -27.22 15.35 -20.83
C THR A 290 -27.21 13.97 -21.47
N LYS A 291 -27.92 13.82 -22.61
CA LYS A 291 -28.01 12.62 -23.41
C LYS A 291 -26.70 12.33 -24.17
N PRO A 292 -26.00 11.21 -23.95
CA PRO A 292 -25.31 10.53 -25.04
C PRO A 292 -26.36 9.83 -25.93
N GLU A 293 -25.98 9.52 -27.14
CA GLU A 293 -26.81 8.77 -28.08
C GLU A 293 -27.46 7.57 -27.40
N LYS A 294 -28.77 7.44 -27.60
CA LYS A 294 -29.70 6.46 -27.03
C LYS A 294 -29.08 5.09 -26.68
N VAL A 295 -28.60 4.93 -25.46
CA VAL A 295 -28.85 3.74 -24.67
C VAL A 295 -30.03 4.12 -23.78
N GLU A 296 -31.15 3.45 -23.89
CA GLU A 296 -32.30 3.62 -23.02
C GLU A 296 -31.81 3.38 -21.59
N LYS A 297 -31.66 4.46 -20.80
CA LYS A 297 -31.35 4.33 -19.37
C LYS A 297 -32.58 3.76 -18.72
N ASN A 298 -32.55 2.47 -18.42
CA ASN A 298 -33.59 1.83 -17.64
C ASN A 298 -33.67 2.52 -16.26
N SER A 299 -34.89 2.96 -15.89
CA SER A 299 -35.13 3.43 -14.53
C SER A 299 -35.04 2.25 -13.55
N LEU A 300 -34.42 2.44 -12.42
CA LEU A 300 -34.43 1.42 -11.35
C LEU A 300 -35.89 1.21 -10.88
N GLU A 301 -36.39 0.01 -11.02
CA GLU A 301 -37.69 -0.39 -10.51
C GLU A 301 -37.48 -1.25 -9.24
N VAL A 302 -37.88 -0.69 -8.09
CA VAL A 302 -37.85 -1.36 -6.79
C VAL A 302 -39.25 -1.70 -6.37
N VAL A 303 -39.50 -2.97 -6.06
CA VAL A 303 -40.83 -3.50 -5.71
C VAL A 303 -40.80 -4.01 -4.27
N SER A 304 -41.65 -3.44 -3.41
CA SER A 304 -41.80 -3.86 -2.02
C SER A 304 -43.13 -4.58 -1.72
N ASP A 305 -44.10 -4.49 -2.64
CA ASP A 305 -45.40 -5.16 -2.53
C ASP A 305 -45.55 -6.16 -3.69
N PHE A 306 -45.33 -7.45 -3.40
CA PHE A 306 -45.38 -8.54 -4.36
C PHE A 306 -45.86 -9.86 -3.73
N ASP A 307 -46.37 -10.79 -4.55
CA ASP A 307 -46.69 -12.15 -4.09
C ASP A 307 -45.39 -12.97 -3.92
N GLU A 308 -45.04 -13.26 -2.67
CA GLU A 308 -43.82 -13.98 -2.30
C GLU A 308 -43.74 -15.40 -2.88
N ASN A 309 -44.91 -16.09 -2.98
CA ASN A 309 -44.97 -17.42 -3.54
C ASN A 309 -44.81 -17.39 -5.05
N GLU A 310 -45.33 -16.37 -5.70
CA GLU A 310 -45.16 -16.15 -7.13
C GLU A 310 -43.72 -15.81 -7.46
N LEU A 311 -43.06 -14.91 -6.71
CA LEU A 311 -41.66 -14.59 -6.88
C LEU A 311 -40.77 -15.82 -6.69
N LEU A 312 -40.97 -16.59 -5.59
CA LEU A 312 -40.21 -17.81 -5.33
C LEU A 312 -40.37 -18.85 -6.46
N LYS A 313 -41.57 -19.03 -6.96
CA LYS A 313 -41.87 -19.94 -8.08
C LYS A 313 -41.17 -19.49 -9.36
N ASN A 314 -41.17 -18.18 -9.65
CA ASN A 314 -40.59 -17.62 -10.84
C ASN A 314 -39.04 -17.70 -10.80
N VAL A 315 -38.44 -17.34 -9.71
CA VAL A 315 -36.98 -17.47 -9.49
C VAL A 315 -36.56 -18.95 -9.61
N LYS A 316 -37.33 -19.89 -9.03
CA LYS A 316 -37.05 -21.32 -9.20
C LYS A 316 -37.14 -21.79 -10.65
N SER A 317 -38.01 -21.22 -11.46
CA SER A 317 -38.09 -21.58 -12.89
C SER A 317 -36.85 -21.17 -13.68
N GLU A 318 -36.17 -20.08 -13.29
CA GLU A 318 -34.91 -19.63 -13.90
C GLU A 318 -33.66 -20.32 -13.33
N LYS A 319 -33.80 -20.98 -12.17
CA LYS A 319 -32.70 -21.65 -11.43
C LYS A 319 -31.55 -20.71 -11.00
N LYS A 320 -31.69 -19.40 -11.17
CA LYS A 320 -30.70 -18.39 -10.81
C LYS A 320 -31.28 -17.41 -9.81
N LEU A 321 -30.56 -17.16 -8.75
CA LEU A 321 -30.91 -16.20 -7.71
C LEU A 321 -29.79 -15.16 -7.57
N TYR A 322 -30.07 -13.92 -7.94
CA TYR A 322 -29.21 -12.79 -7.58
C TYR A 322 -29.72 -12.20 -6.27
N LEU A 323 -28.88 -12.24 -5.25
CA LEU A 323 -29.23 -11.93 -3.87
C LEU A 323 -28.33 -10.82 -3.29
N ASN A 324 -28.96 -9.81 -2.68
CA ASN A 324 -28.33 -8.86 -1.78
C ASN A 324 -29.02 -8.92 -0.43
N PHE A 325 -28.32 -8.72 0.66
CA PHE A 325 -28.86 -8.79 2.02
C PHE A 325 -28.10 -7.90 2.98
N GLU A 326 -28.77 -7.45 4.00
CA GLU A 326 -28.22 -6.66 5.09
C GLU A 326 -28.48 -7.38 6.41
N THR A 327 -27.46 -7.56 7.22
CA THR A 327 -27.55 -8.12 8.57
C THR A 327 -26.96 -7.16 9.58
N GLU A 328 -27.47 -7.18 10.80
CA GLU A 328 -26.90 -6.47 11.94
C GLU A 328 -26.92 -7.38 13.15
N ASN A 329 -25.76 -7.55 13.80
CA ASN A 329 -25.60 -8.50 14.91
C ASN A 329 -26.08 -9.92 14.58
N LYS A 330 -25.79 -10.39 13.36
CA LYS A 330 -26.21 -11.69 12.82
C LYS A 330 -27.74 -11.87 12.67
N GLU A 331 -28.52 -10.81 12.73
CA GLU A 331 -29.96 -10.81 12.44
C GLU A 331 -30.22 -10.19 11.08
N LEU A 332 -31.13 -10.77 10.30
CA LEU A 332 -31.53 -10.22 9.00
C LEU A 332 -32.28 -8.90 9.18
N LYS A 333 -31.85 -7.85 8.49
CA LYS A 333 -32.56 -6.57 8.41
C LYS A 333 -33.42 -6.48 7.19
N SER A 334 -32.86 -6.80 6.05
CA SER A 334 -33.55 -6.81 4.76
C SER A 334 -32.78 -7.64 3.74
N PHE A 335 -33.46 -8.07 2.72
CA PHE A 335 -32.82 -8.65 1.55
C PHE A 335 -33.49 -8.15 0.27
N ALA A 336 -32.80 -8.30 -0.84
CA ALA A 336 -33.28 -7.96 -2.17
C ALA A 336 -32.98 -9.10 -3.15
N VAL A 337 -33.94 -9.35 -4.05
CA VAL A 337 -33.81 -10.32 -5.13
C VAL A 337 -33.96 -9.57 -6.46
N LEU A 338 -32.99 -9.75 -7.36
CA LEU A 338 -33.11 -9.24 -8.74
C LEU A 338 -33.80 -10.30 -9.62
N PHE A 339 -34.95 -9.94 -10.15
CA PHE A 339 -35.74 -10.79 -11.03
C PHE A 339 -36.45 -9.94 -12.09
N ASP A 340 -36.41 -10.37 -13.36
CA ASP A 340 -37.02 -9.70 -14.51
C ASP A 340 -36.65 -8.20 -14.59
N GLY A 341 -35.40 -7.88 -14.33
CA GLY A 341 -34.88 -6.49 -14.33
C GLY A 341 -35.37 -5.60 -13.19
N LYS A 342 -36.13 -6.14 -12.23
CA LYS A 342 -36.65 -5.44 -11.05
C LYS A 342 -35.98 -5.91 -9.76
N VAL A 343 -35.86 -5.02 -8.81
CA VAL A 343 -35.33 -5.31 -7.47
C VAL A 343 -36.50 -5.50 -6.51
N HIS A 344 -36.71 -6.72 -6.07
CA HIS A 344 -37.72 -7.08 -5.08
C HIS A 344 -37.11 -7.05 -3.70
N ILE A 345 -37.60 -6.19 -2.78
CA ILE A 345 -37.10 -6.03 -1.43
C ILE A 345 -38.09 -6.58 -0.39
N SER A 346 -37.59 -7.34 0.57
CA SER A 346 -38.38 -7.88 1.68
C SER A 346 -37.58 -7.90 2.98
N THR A 347 -38.31 -7.98 4.09
CA THR A 347 -37.79 -8.24 5.44
C THR A 347 -38.26 -9.58 6.00
N ASP A 348 -38.95 -10.38 5.18
CA ASP A 348 -39.48 -11.69 5.58
C ASP A 348 -38.34 -12.72 5.69
N GLU A 349 -37.99 -13.10 6.92
CA GLU A 349 -36.95 -14.08 7.21
C GLU A 349 -37.29 -15.49 6.70
N GLU A 350 -38.58 -15.90 6.70
CA GLU A 350 -38.96 -17.21 6.18
C GLU A 350 -38.73 -17.31 4.68
N LEU A 351 -39.08 -16.27 3.95
CA LEU A 351 -38.82 -16.19 2.51
C LEU A 351 -37.31 -16.18 2.22
N PHE A 352 -36.52 -15.41 2.98
CA PHE A 352 -35.06 -15.41 2.86
C PHE A 352 -34.48 -16.81 3.03
N VAL A 353 -34.91 -17.51 4.10
CA VAL A 353 -34.46 -18.88 4.38
C VAL A 353 -34.83 -19.84 3.26
N LYS A 354 -36.05 -19.74 2.69
CA LYS A 354 -36.45 -20.55 1.52
C LYS A 354 -35.56 -20.34 0.30
N PHE A 355 -35.06 -19.12 0.09
CA PHE A 355 -34.13 -18.82 -1.00
C PHE A 355 -32.72 -19.37 -0.75
N ILE A 356 -32.17 -19.16 0.44
CA ILE A 356 -30.76 -19.55 0.72
C ILE A 356 -30.60 -21.04 0.92
N ALA A 357 -31.60 -21.76 1.44
CA ALA A 357 -31.56 -23.19 1.68
C ALA A 357 -31.90 -24.05 0.44
N ASP A 358 -32.40 -23.47 -0.63
CA ASP A 358 -32.80 -24.22 -1.83
C ASP A 358 -31.58 -24.67 -2.63
N SER A 359 -31.35 -25.98 -2.71
CA SER A 359 -30.21 -26.58 -3.41
C SER A 359 -30.30 -26.52 -4.94
N GLU A 360 -31.51 -26.30 -5.51
CA GLU A 360 -31.70 -26.20 -6.94
C GLU A 360 -31.42 -24.79 -7.50
N LEU A 361 -31.35 -23.77 -6.61
CA LEU A 361 -31.07 -22.38 -6.97
C LEU A 361 -29.56 -22.09 -6.96
N GLU A 362 -29.04 -21.73 -8.12
CA GLU A 362 -27.68 -21.15 -8.23
C GLU A 362 -27.67 -19.74 -7.66
N LYS A 363 -26.90 -19.51 -6.60
CA LYS A 363 -26.85 -18.23 -5.90
C LYS A 363 -25.65 -17.40 -6.33
N TYR A 364 -25.95 -16.18 -6.77
CA TYR A 364 -25.01 -15.12 -7.14
C TYR A 364 -25.16 -13.98 -6.14
N THR A 365 -24.15 -13.71 -5.35
CA THR A 365 -24.27 -12.71 -4.29
C THR A 365 -22.92 -12.04 -4.02
N ARG A 366 -22.88 -11.30 -2.95
CA ARG A 366 -21.66 -10.67 -2.42
C ARG A 366 -21.55 -10.96 -0.93
N ASN A 367 -20.31 -11.03 -0.43
CA ASN A 367 -20.01 -11.20 0.99
C ASN A 367 -20.63 -12.47 1.58
N ILE A 368 -20.43 -13.59 0.89
CA ILE A 368 -20.95 -14.90 1.29
C ILE A 368 -20.52 -15.34 2.69
N LYS A 369 -19.39 -14.84 3.20
CA LYS A 369 -18.95 -15.12 4.58
C LYS A 369 -19.97 -14.61 5.60
N THR A 370 -20.53 -13.41 5.42
CA THR A 370 -21.60 -12.89 6.26
C THR A 370 -22.88 -13.72 6.15
N LEU A 371 -23.21 -14.21 4.94
CA LEU A 371 -24.35 -15.11 4.73
C LEU A 371 -24.17 -16.43 5.51
N TYR A 372 -22.97 -17.02 5.43
CA TYR A 372 -22.65 -18.24 6.17
C TYR A 372 -22.64 -18.01 7.69
N ALA A 373 -22.17 -16.83 8.15
CA ALA A 373 -22.20 -16.50 9.57
C ALA A 373 -23.63 -16.40 10.13
N TYR A 374 -24.53 -15.76 9.37
CA TYR A 374 -25.97 -15.71 9.68
C TYR A 374 -26.59 -17.12 9.70
N ALA A 375 -26.34 -17.91 8.68
CA ALA A 375 -26.92 -19.25 8.52
C ALA A 375 -26.44 -20.23 9.61
N ASP A 376 -25.14 -20.16 9.97
CA ASP A 376 -24.54 -20.99 11.03
C ASP A 376 -25.21 -20.68 12.40
N GLU A 377 -25.48 -19.42 12.73
CA GLU A 377 -26.18 -19.02 13.96
C GLU A 377 -27.60 -19.56 14.03
N LYS A 378 -28.28 -19.62 12.88
CA LYS A 378 -29.68 -20.10 12.76
C LYS A 378 -29.78 -21.62 12.48
N ASN A 379 -28.65 -22.32 12.40
CA ASN A 379 -28.58 -23.74 11.97
C ASN A 379 -29.24 -23.99 10.62
N ILE A 380 -28.99 -23.12 9.64
CA ILE A 380 -29.51 -23.23 8.27
C ILE A 380 -28.38 -23.70 7.37
N ASP A 381 -28.61 -24.72 6.56
CA ASP A 381 -27.67 -25.09 5.51
C ASP A 381 -27.89 -24.22 4.28
N VAL A 382 -26.86 -23.47 3.89
CA VAL A 382 -26.84 -22.70 2.63
C VAL A 382 -26.16 -23.57 1.59
N GLU A 383 -26.86 -23.82 0.50
CA GLU A 383 -26.37 -24.66 -0.58
C GLU A 383 -26.28 -23.90 -1.92
N ASN A 384 -25.51 -24.45 -2.83
CA ASN A 384 -25.38 -24.02 -4.23
C ASN A 384 -25.09 -22.52 -4.42
N ILE A 385 -24.16 -21.97 -3.61
CA ILE A 385 -23.55 -20.66 -3.94
C ILE A 385 -22.53 -20.89 -5.04
N VAL A 386 -22.75 -20.28 -6.20
CA VAL A 386 -21.88 -20.45 -7.38
C VAL A 386 -21.00 -19.25 -7.64
N PHE A 387 -21.36 -18.08 -7.11
CA PHE A 387 -20.60 -16.87 -7.38
C PHE A 387 -20.66 -15.86 -6.23
N ASP A 388 -19.47 -15.37 -5.83
CA ASP A 388 -19.32 -14.19 -4.96
C ASP A 388 -18.58 -13.09 -5.72
N ILE A 389 -19.20 -11.93 -5.86
CA ILE A 389 -18.67 -10.79 -6.63
C ILE A 389 -17.34 -10.30 -6.08
N GLU A 390 -17.21 -10.21 -4.76
CA GLU A 390 -15.99 -9.69 -4.13
C GLU A 390 -14.82 -10.67 -4.28
N LEU A 391 -15.07 -11.96 -4.05
CA LEU A 391 -14.04 -12.99 -4.23
C LEU A 391 -13.61 -13.09 -5.69
N ALA A 392 -14.54 -13.04 -6.65
CA ALA A 392 -14.22 -13.06 -8.06
C ALA A 392 -13.40 -11.83 -8.47
N ALA A 393 -13.81 -10.63 -8.04
CA ALA A 393 -13.08 -9.40 -8.33
C ALA A 393 -11.65 -9.41 -7.72
N TYR A 394 -11.50 -9.91 -6.50
CA TYR A 394 -10.20 -10.10 -5.85
C TYR A 394 -9.30 -11.07 -6.61
N LEU A 395 -9.82 -12.19 -7.10
CA LEU A 395 -9.04 -13.16 -7.88
C LEU A 395 -8.52 -12.56 -9.19
N ILE A 396 -9.32 -11.69 -9.82
CA ILE A 396 -8.94 -10.99 -11.06
C ILE A 396 -7.87 -9.93 -10.78
N GLU A 397 -8.04 -9.12 -9.73
CA GLU A 397 -7.13 -8.01 -9.40
C GLU A 397 -6.86 -7.92 -7.88
N PRO A 398 -5.95 -8.76 -7.35
CA PRO A 398 -5.65 -8.80 -5.91
C PRO A 398 -4.92 -7.56 -5.38
N SER A 399 -4.59 -6.61 -6.26
CA SER A 399 -3.95 -5.34 -5.88
C SER A 399 -4.93 -4.20 -5.69
N SER A 400 -6.21 -4.38 -6.03
CA SER A 400 -7.24 -3.39 -5.79
C SER A 400 -7.42 -3.12 -4.29
N LYS A 401 -7.84 -1.90 -3.98
CA LYS A 401 -8.15 -1.49 -2.60
C LYS A 401 -9.64 -1.37 -2.35
N ASP A 402 -10.42 -1.45 -3.40
CA ASP A 402 -11.85 -1.22 -3.34
C ASP A 402 -12.55 -2.14 -4.33
N TYR A 403 -13.34 -3.05 -3.79
CA TYR A 403 -14.18 -4.00 -4.53
C TYR A 403 -15.67 -3.65 -4.41
N SER A 404 -16.03 -2.39 -4.03
CA SER A 404 -17.44 -1.97 -3.93
C SER A 404 -18.16 -2.14 -5.27
N ASP A 405 -19.46 -2.47 -5.23
CA ASP A 405 -20.25 -2.76 -6.42
C ASP A 405 -20.26 -1.59 -7.40
N LYS A 406 -20.37 -0.34 -6.92
CA LYS A 406 -20.32 0.86 -7.75
C LYS A 406 -18.99 1.00 -8.49
N ASN A 407 -17.87 0.74 -7.80
CA ASN A 407 -16.54 0.77 -8.41
C ASN A 407 -16.34 -0.38 -9.41
N LEU A 408 -16.86 -1.56 -9.10
CA LEU A 408 -16.81 -2.69 -10.03
C LEU A 408 -17.65 -2.40 -11.28
N CYS A 409 -18.88 -1.92 -11.14
CA CYS A 409 -19.71 -1.51 -12.29
C CYS A 409 -18.99 -0.48 -13.16
N ALA A 410 -18.43 0.57 -12.55
CA ALA A 410 -17.65 1.57 -13.28
C ALA A 410 -16.41 0.97 -13.98
N SER A 411 -15.69 0.06 -13.31
CA SER A 411 -14.50 -0.61 -13.86
C SER A 411 -14.81 -1.53 -15.03
N TYR A 412 -16.02 -2.06 -15.10
CA TYR A 412 -16.49 -2.94 -16.18
C TYR A 412 -17.39 -2.23 -17.17
N GLU A 413 -17.42 -0.89 -17.14
CA GLU A 413 -18.25 -0.05 -18.05
C GLU A 413 -19.74 -0.44 -18.02
N ILE A 414 -20.28 -0.74 -16.85
CA ILE A 414 -21.69 -1.05 -16.62
C ILE A 414 -22.38 0.24 -16.17
N ALA A 415 -23.35 0.68 -16.96
CA ALA A 415 -24.13 1.87 -16.64
C ALA A 415 -25.14 1.57 -15.53
N LEU A 416 -25.06 2.30 -14.42
CA LEU A 416 -26.05 2.15 -13.36
C LEU A 416 -27.42 2.68 -13.81
N PRO A 417 -28.53 2.03 -13.44
CA PRO A 417 -29.87 2.55 -13.69
C PRO A 417 -30.10 3.84 -12.90
N VAL A 418 -30.97 4.69 -13.39
CA VAL A 418 -31.30 5.96 -12.73
C VAL A 418 -32.30 5.69 -11.61
N CYS A 419 -31.89 5.97 -10.37
CA CYS A 419 -32.79 5.97 -9.23
C CYS A 419 -33.45 7.35 -9.05
N THR A 420 -34.76 7.37 -8.87
CA THR A 420 -35.54 8.59 -8.58
C THR A 420 -35.85 8.78 -7.11
N ASP A 421 -35.61 7.77 -6.29
CA ASP A 421 -35.85 7.75 -4.85
C ASP A 421 -34.53 7.55 -4.10
N GLU A 422 -34.11 8.52 -3.30
CA GLU A 422 -32.85 8.49 -2.52
C GLU A 422 -32.75 7.24 -1.60
N GLN A 423 -33.87 6.72 -1.11
CA GLN A 423 -33.88 5.53 -0.24
C GLN A 423 -33.48 4.26 -0.99
N ASN A 424 -33.65 4.25 -2.30
CA ASN A 424 -33.36 3.11 -3.18
C ASN A 424 -32.02 3.21 -3.91
N GLU A 425 -31.26 4.31 -3.77
CA GLU A 425 -29.92 4.49 -4.40
C GLU A 425 -28.93 3.36 -4.07
N LYS A 426 -29.07 2.72 -2.90
CA LYS A 426 -28.23 1.58 -2.51
C LYS A 426 -28.39 0.35 -3.42
N TYR A 427 -29.50 0.22 -4.14
CA TYR A 427 -29.79 -0.90 -5.03
C TYR A 427 -29.40 -0.66 -6.49
N GLU A 428 -28.89 0.53 -6.87
CA GLU A 428 -28.49 0.83 -8.25
C GLU A 428 -27.45 -0.16 -8.79
N ALA A 429 -26.43 -0.45 -8.00
CA ALA A 429 -25.38 -1.40 -8.38
C ALA A 429 -25.87 -2.85 -8.31
N PHE A 430 -26.77 -3.17 -7.36
CA PHE A 430 -27.38 -4.50 -7.27
C PHE A 430 -28.23 -4.84 -8.48
N ALA A 431 -28.95 -3.88 -9.05
CA ALA A 431 -29.72 -4.07 -10.29
C ALA A 431 -28.84 -4.50 -11.49
N CYS A 432 -27.52 -4.28 -11.40
CA CYS A 432 -26.56 -4.67 -12.42
C CYS A 432 -25.87 -6.02 -12.15
N TYR A 433 -26.24 -6.76 -11.09
CA TYR A 433 -25.53 -7.99 -10.71
C TYR A 433 -25.51 -9.06 -11.81
N ALA A 434 -26.55 -9.18 -12.59
CA ALA A 434 -26.59 -10.15 -13.69
C ALA A 434 -25.45 -9.87 -14.70
N GLU A 435 -25.34 -8.63 -15.17
CA GLU A 435 -24.28 -8.21 -16.11
C GLU A 435 -22.89 -8.22 -15.46
N LEU A 436 -22.79 -7.78 -14.21
CA LEU A 436 -21.53 -7.75 -13.48
C LEU A 436 -20.98 -9.17 -13.25
N CYS A 437 -21.83 -10.10 -12.82
CA CYS A 437 -21.44 -11.50 -12.64
C CYS A 437 -21.01 -12.16 -13.95
N GLU A 438 -21.69 -11.86 -15.07
CA GLU A 438 -21.30 -12.34 -16.39
C GLU A 438 -19.90 -11.84 -16.78
N LYS A 439 -19.65 -10.52 -16.70
CA LYS A 439 -18.35 -9.92 -17.06
C LYS A 439 -17.20 -10.39 -16.16
N LEU A 440 -17.46 -10.52 -14.86
CA LEU A 440 -16.47 -11.09 -13.93
C LEU A 440 -16.24 -12.57 -14.21
N GLY A 441 -17.32 -13.35 -14.45
CA GLY A 441 -17.26 -14.76 -14.78
C GLY A 441 -16.47 -15.03 -16.05
N ASP A 442 -16.66 -14.24 -17.10
CA ASP A 442 -15.87 -14.32 -18.32
C ASP A 442 -14.37 -14.08 -18.08
N LYS A 443 -14.02 -13.14 -17.23
CA LYS A 443 -12.62 -12.91 -16.85
C LYS A 443 -12.04 -14.03 -15.98
N ILE A 444 -12.79 -14.54 -15.02
CA ILE A 444 -12.41 -15.72 -14.21
C ILE A 444 -12.11 -16.90 -15.14
N LYS A 445 -12.96 -17.13 -16.12
CA LYS A 445 -12.79 -18.18 -17.13
C LYS A 445 -11.58 -17.93 -18.03
N ALA A 446 -11.43 -16.72 -18.55
CA ALA A 446 -10.27 -16.34 -19.37
C ALA A 446 -8.94 -16.48 -18.63
N HIS A 447 -8.96 -16.31 -17.31
CA HIS A 447 -7.80 -16.50 -16.45
C HIS A 447 -7.61 -17.98 -15.99
N GLY A 448 -8.57 -18.88 -16.26
CA GLY A 448 -8.54 -20.28 -15.78
C GLY A 448 -8.69 -20.41 -14.26
N GLN A 449 -9.41 -19.48 -13.63
CA GLN A 449 -9.56 -19.39 -12.16
C GLN A 449 -10.92 -19.94 -11.65
N GLU A 450 -11.69 -20.59 -12.50
CA GLU A 450 -13.02 -21.13 -12.16
C GLU A 450 -12.94 -22.09 -10.97
N LYS A 451 -12.01 -23.06 -11.01
CA LYS A 451 -11.81 -23.99 -9.89
C LYS A 451 -11.31 -23.31 -8.63
N LEU A 452 -10.45 -22.31 -8.77
CA LEU A 452 -9.94 -21.55 -7.63
C LEU A 452 -11.09 -20.85 -6.90
N LEU A 453 -12.03 -20.26 -7.63
CA LEU A 453 -13.23 -19.64 -7.06
C LEU A 453 -14.17 -20.67 -6.44
N SER A 454 -14.55 -21.71 -7.20
CA SER A 454 -15.61 -22.65 -6.80
C SER A 454 -15.17 -23.73 -5.82
N GLU A 455 -13.91 -24.22 -5.91
CA GLU A 455 -13.43 -25.34 -5.09
C GLU A 455 -12.59 -24.85 -3.88
N ILE A 456 -12.13 -23.59 -3.87
CA ILE A 456 -11.27 -23.09 -2.79
C ILE A 456 -11.91 -21.85 -2.11
N GLU A 457 -12.12 -20.72 -2.82
CA GLU A 457 -12.49 -19.48 -2.14
C GLU A 457 -13.92 -19.50 -1.59
N ILE A 458 -14.89 -19.98 -2.35
CA ILE A 458 -16.29 -20.08 -1.89
C ILE A 458 -16.43 -21.07 -0.72
N PRO A 459 -15.94 -22.33 -0.78
CA PRO A 459 -16.02 -23.24 0.35
C PRO A 459 -15.26 -22.75 1.60
N LEU A 460 -14.11 -22.09 1.41
CA LEU A 460 -13.35 -21.52 2.50
C LEU A 460 -14.13 -20.46 3.27
N ALA A 461 -14.94 -19.64 2.61
CA ALA A 461 -15.74 -18.62 3.26
C ALA A 461 -16.68 -19.21 4.33
N LYS A 462 -17.22 -20.41 4.09
CA LYS A 462 -18.04 -21.15 5.07
C LYS A 462 -17.24 -21.58 6.31
N VAL A 463 -15.99 -22.00 6.12
CA VAL A 463 -15.08 -22.39 7.21
C VAL A 463 -14.72 -21.16 8.04
N LEU A 464 -14.34 -20.06 7.38
CA LEU A 464 -13.95 -18.81 8.05
C LEU A 464 -15.12 -18.22 8.84
N ALA A 465 -16.33 -18.20 8.28
CA ALA A 465 -17.52 -17.73 8.98
C ALA A 465 -17.75 -18.48 10.31
N ARG A 466 -17.57 -19.80 10.28
CA ARG A 466 -17.67 -20.63 11.51
C ARG A 466 -16.55 -20.33 12.51
N MET A 467 -15.33 -20.18 12.04
CA MET A 467 -14.20 -19.82 12.89
C MET A 467 -14.45 -18.48 13.59
N GLU A 468 -14.97 -17.49 12.87
CA GLU A 468 -15.35 -16.18 13.41
C GLU A 468 -16.50 -16.28 14.44
N ASN A 469 -17.53 -17.06 14.12
CA ASN A 469 -18.67 -17.28 15.04
C ASN A 469 -18.25 -17.96 16.32
N ILE A 470 -17.38 -18.97 16.23
CA ILE A 470 -16.90 -19.73 17.37
C ILE A 470 -15.92 -18.91 18.22
N GLY A 471 -14.99 -18.18 17.56
CA GLY A 471 -13.89 -17.48 18.23
C GLY A 471 -12.90 -18.39 18.94
N VAL A 472 -11.93 -17.83 19.61
CA VAL A 472 -10.88 -18.54 20.35
C VAL A 472 -11.02 -18.28 21.84
N CYS A 473 -11.10 -19.34 22.66
CA CYS A 473 -11.17 -19.23 24.10
C CYS A 473 -9.88 -18.68 24.71
N VAL A 474 -10.00 -17.77 25.68
CA VAL A 474 -8.83 -17.13 26.32
C VAL A 474 -8.98 -17.08 27.84
N ASP A 475 -7.87 -17.18 28.54
CA ASP A 475 -7.76 -16.97 29.96
C ASP A 475 -7.61 -15.49 30.28
N ARG A 476 -8.75 -14.79 30.50
CA ARG A 476 -8.81 -13.37 30.86
C ARG A 476 -7.94 -13.06 32.08
N GLN A 477 -8.08 -13.87 33.15
CA GLN A 477 -7.37 -13.63 34.40
C GLN A 477 -5.86 -13.80 34.25
N GLY A 478 -5.45 -14.80 33.49
CA GLY A 478 -4.04 -15.00 33.12
C GLY A 478 -3.46 -13.81 32.36
N ILE A 479 -4.19 -13.27 31.37
CA ILE A 479 -3.76 -12.07 30.61
C ILE A 479 -3.65 -10.86 31.53
N GLU A 480 -4.62 -10.63 32.42
CA GLU A 480 -4.60 -9.52 33.40
C GLU A 480 -3.36 -9.61 34.31
N SER A 481 -3.15 -10.77 34.95
CA SER A 481 -1.99 -11.00 35.83
C SER A 481 -0.66 -10.83 35.12
N TYR A 482 -0.58 -11.29 33.87
CA TYR A 482 0.62 -11.13 33.03
C TYR A 482 0.87 -9.66 32.67
N GLY A 483 -0.19 -8.91 32.33
CA GLY A 483 -0.12 -7.46 32.07
C GLY A 483 0.36 -6.66 33.28
N GLU A 484 -0.10 -7.01 34.51
CA GLU A 484 0.37 -6.42 35.75
C GLU A 484 1.86 -6.68 36.00
N MET A 485 2.33 -7.90 35.78
CA MET A 485 3.74 -8.27 35.87
C MET A 485 4.61 -7.49 34.86
N LEU A 486 4.16 -7.37 33.60
CA LEU A 486 4.84 -6.57 32.60
C LEU A 486 4.88 -5.08 32.97
N SER A 487 3.77 -4.54 33.49
CA SER A 487 3.69 -3.14 33.92
C SER A 487 4.65 -2.81 35.04
N ALA A 488 4.84 -3.71 36.00
CA ALA A 488 5.84 -3.56 37.06
C ALA A 488 7.27 -3.51 36.49
N GLN A 489 7.62 -4.43 35.58
CA GLN A 489 8.93 -4.44 34.93
C GLN A 489 9.16 -3.21 34.04
N ILE A 490 8.13 -2.74 33.33
CA ILE A 490 8.20 -1.51 32.52
C ILE A 490 8.54 -0.31 33.41
N LYS A 491 7.88 -0.18 34.56
CA LYS A 491 8.12 0.91 35.51
C LYS A 491 9.52 0.89 36.11
N GLU A 492 10.03 -0.28 36.44
CA GLU A 492 11.41 -0.46 36.90
C GLU A 492 12.43 -0.03 35.85
N LEU A 493 12.21 -0.47 34.59
CA LEU A 493 13.07 -0.08 33.47
C LEU A 493 13.00 1.41 33.15
N GLU A 494 11.82 2.02 33.24
CA GLU A 494 11.65 3.46 33.04
C GLU A 494 12.51 4.25 34.03
N THR A 495 12.45 3.90 35.32
CA THR A 495 13.29 4.51 36.35
C THR A 495 14.78 4.34 36.05
N ALA A 496 15.20 3.11 35.72
CA ALA A 496 16.60 2.82 35.40
C ALA A 496 17.09 3.56 34.14
N ILE A 497 16.23 3.73 33.13
CA ILE A 497 16.52 4.51 31.92
C ILE A 497 16.70 5.97 32.26
N TYR A 498 15.86 6.58 33.10
CA TYR A 498 16.00 7.98 33.51
C TYR A 498 17.24 8.22 34.33
N GLU A 499 17.55 7.33 35.27
CA GLU A 499 18.77 7.39 36.05
C GLU A 499 20.01 7.29 35.15
N SER A 500 20.04 6.34 34.22
CA SER A 500 21.15 6.13 33.28
C SER A 500 21.30 7.25 32.25
N ALA A 501 20.18 7.90 31.86
CA ALA A 501 20.16 9.02 30.93
C ALA A 501 20.43 10.38 31.60
N GLY A 502 20.29 10.45 32.93
CA GLY A 502 20.42 11.69 33.71
C GLY A 502 19.26 12.68 33.55
N CYS A 503 18.16 12.27 32.93
CA CYS A 503 17.00 13.10 32.73
C CYS A 503 15.74 12.27 32.46
N GLU A 504 14.58 12.82 32.81
CA GLU A 504 13.28 12.25 32.42
C GLU A 504 12.90 12.70 31.01
N PHE A 505 12.32 11.79 30.23
CA PHE A 505 11.84 12.05 28.85
C PHE A 505 10.84 10.99 28.42
N ASN A 506 10.05 11.24 27.37
CA ASN A 506 9.17 10.23 26.83
C ASN A 506 9.98 9.20 25.99
N ILE A 507 10.20 8.00 26.53
CA ILE A 507 10.98 6.91 25.92
C ILE A 507 10.31 6.42 24.61
N ASN A 508 8.98 6.54 24.52
CA ASN A 508 8.21 6.18 23.31
C ASN A 508 8.25 7.27 22.23
N SER A 509 8.78 8.48 22.54
CA SER A 509 8.97 9.53 21.55
C SER A 509 10.29 9.36 20.81
N PRO A 510 10.31 9.00 19.51
CA PRO A 510 11.56 8.85 18.75
C PRO A 510 12.40 10.13 18.73
N LYS A 511 11.73 11.30 18.79
CA LYS A 511 12.39 12.61 18.80
C LYS A 511 13.14 12.85 20.12
N GLN A 512 12.45 12.65 21.26
CA GLN A 512 13.07 12.87 22.57
C GLN A 512 14.17 11.84 22.85
N LEU A 513 13.90 10.57 22.58
CA LEU A 513 14.91 9.51 22.71
C LEU A 513 16.12 9.79 21.80
N GLY A 514 15.90 10.28 20.58
CA GLY A 514 17.00 10.64 19.67
C GLY A 514 17.89 11.75 20.22
N ILE A 515 17.33 12.79 20.85
CA ILE A 515 18.07 13.86 21.51
C ILE A 515 18.89 13.28 22.68
N VAL A 516 18.27 12.48 23.53
CA VAL A 516 18.96 11.88 24.70
C VAL A 516 20.13 11.00 24.25
N LEU A 517 19.93 10.10 23.28
CA LEU A 517 20.99 9.17 22.87
C LEU A 517 22.13 9.87 22.11
N PHE A 518 21.81 10.77 21.17
CA PHE A 518 22.78 11.30 20.22
C PHE A 518 23.34 12.68 20.57
N GLU A 519 22.62 13.48 21.37
CA GLU A 519 23.06 14.81 21.79
C GLU A 519 23.53 14.80 23.25
N ASN A 520 22.75 14.27 24.20
CA ASN A 520 23.08 14.29 25.61
C ASN A 520 24.15 13.24 25.96
N LEU A 521 23.99 12.00 25.50
CA LEU A 521 24.90 10.88 25.75
C LEU A 521 26.02 10.76 24.70
N GLY A 522 25.94 11.50 23.60
CA GLY A 522 26.97 11.57 22.56
C GLY A 522 27.21 10.29 21.78
N LEU A 523 26.22 9.37 21.70
CA LEU A 523 26.34 8.11 20.96
C LEU A 523 26.52 8.33 19.46
N PRO A 524 27.20 7.43 18.72
CA PRO A 524 27.45 7.60 17.29
C PRO A 524 26.17 7.54 16.49
N CYS A 525 25.82 8.61 15.78
CA CYS A 525 24.64 8.66 14.91
C CYS A 525 24.90 7.99 13.56
N LYS A 526 24.38 6.76 13.37
CA LYS A 526 24.54 6.01 12.11
C LYS A 526 23.51 6.36 11.05
N LYS A 527 22.35 6.91 11.42
CA LYS A 527 21.25 7.20 10.48
C LYS A 527 20.40 8.37 10.94
N LYS A 528 20.26 9.39 10.09
CA LYS A 528 19.30 10.49 10.27
C LYS A 528 18.10 10.29 9.36
N THR A 529 16.91 10.62 9.84
CA THR A 529 15.68 10.71 9.07
C THR A 529 15.38 12.17 8.73
N LYS A 530 14.39 12.40 7.87
CA LYS A 530 13.92 13.77 7.57
C LYS A 530 13.40 14.53 8.80
N SER A 531 12.94 13.80 9.82
CA SER A 531 12.38 14.34 11.06
C SER A 531 13.38 14.34 12.25
N GLY A 532 14.64 13.98 12.05
CA GLY A 532 15.65 13.93 13.11
C GLY A 532 16.42 12.60 13.16
N TYR A 533 16.84 12.20 14.35
CA TYR A 533 17.57 10.95 14.57
C TYR A 533 16.66 9.73 14.41
N SER A 534 17.17 8.67 13.75
CA SER A 534 16.46 7.39 13.70
C SER A 534 16.73 6.61 15.00
N THR A 535 15.67 6.20 15.68
CA THR A 535 15.71 5.33 16.86
C THR A 535 14.96 4.02 16.62
N ASN A 536 14.94 3.53 15.35
CA ASN A 536 14.34 2.24 15.05
C ASN A 536 15.15 1.09 15.66
N ALA A 537 14.54 -0.10 15.74
CA ALA A 537 15.16 -1.27 16.37
C ALA A 537 16.54 -1.58 15.78
N GLU A 538 16.70 -1.46 14.45
CA GLU A 538 17.97 -1.72 13.75
C GLU A 538 19.10 -0.78 14.21
N VAL A 539 18.79 0.52 14.37
CA VAL A 539 19.76 1.50 14.84
C VAL A 539 20.10 1.23 16.30
N LEU A 540 19.11 0.99 17.15
CA LEU A 540 19.34 0.68 18.56
C LEU A 540 20.11 -0.62 18.76
N GLU A 541 19.79 -1.70 18.03
CA GLU A 541 20.55 -2.94 18.09
C GLU A 541 22.03 -2.74 17.71
N SER A 542 22.30 -1.88 16.72
CA SER A 542 23.67 -1.57 16.33
C SER A 542 24.46 -0.76 17.39
N LEU A 543 23.76 -0.20 18.37
CA LEU A 543 24.31 0.59 19.48
C LEU A 543 24.21 -0.13 20.82
N ARG A 544 23.75 -1.38 20.85
CA ARG A 544 23.44 -2.13 22.07
C ARG A 544 24.55 -2.16 23.09
N TYR A 545 25.78 -2.23 22.62
CA TYR A 545 26.96 -2.34 23.49
C TYR A 545 27.69 -1.00 23.74
N GLU A 546 27.21 0.10 23.16
CA GLU A 546 27.83 1.42 23.29
C GLU A 546 27.43 2.10 24.61
N HIS A 547 26.20 1.84 25.12
CA HIS A 547 25.74 2.41 26.39
C HIS A 547 24.61 1.56 26.99
N PRO A 548 24.61 1.33 28.33
CA PRO A 548 23.57 0.50 28.99
C PRO A 548 22.14 0.94 28.73
N VAL A 549 21.89 2.25 28.57
CA VAL A 549 20.57 2.79 28.28
C VAL A 549 19.94 2.21 26.99
N VAL A 550 20.78 1.85 26.03
CA VAL A 550 20.27 1.34 24.73
C VAL A 550 19.63 -0.03 24.90
N GLU A 551 20.27 -0.93 25.65
CA GLU A 551 19.70 -2.25 25.95
C GLU A 551 18.43 -2.14 26.79
N MET A 552 18.42 -1.26 27.79
CA MET A 552 17.22 -0.99 28.60
C MET A 552 16.07 -0.44 27.76
N VAL A 553 16.33 0.47 26.82
CA VAL A 553 15.30 0.99 25.89
C VAL A 553 14.79 -0.08 24.95
N LEU A 554 15.63 -0.96 24.42
CA LEU A 554 15.20 -2.10 23.59
C LEU A 554 14.27 -3.03 24.37
N ARG A 555 14.66 -3.36 25.62
CA ARG A 555 13.84 -4.18 26.52
C ARG A 555 12.53 -3.49 26.89
N TYR A 556 12.58 -2.20 27.26
CA TYR A 556 11.41 -1.39 27.57
C TYR A 556 10.38 -1.40 26.41
N ARG A 557 10.84 -1.16 25.18
CA ARG A 557 9.96 -1.18 24.00
C ARG A 557 9.35 -2.56 23.74
N THR A 558 10.10 -3.62 23.99
CA THR A 558 9.60 -4.99 23.85
C THR A 558 8.49 -5.26 24.85
N LEU A 559 8.69 -4.94 26.14
CA LEU A 559 7.69 -5.14 27.18
C LEU A 559 6.48 -4.23 26.99
N SER A 560 6.69 -2.95 26.66
CA SER A 560 5.59 -1.99 26.40
C SER A 560 4.72 -2.44 25.24
N LYS A 561 5.30 -2.97 24.17
CA LYS A 561 4.54 -3.52 23.06
C LYS A 561 3.77 -4.78 23.45
N LEU A 562 4.38 -5.69 24.21
CA LEU A 562 3.68 -6.87 24.73
C LEU A 562 2.48 -6.47 25.60
N ASN A 563 2.68 -5.54 26.53
CA ASN A 563 1.60 -5.10 27.40
C ASN A 563 0.49 -4.38 26.65
N SER A 564 0.81 -3.32 25.92
CA SER A 564 -0.21 -2.47 25.27
C SER A 564 -0.96 -3.18 24.13
N THR A 565 -0.24 -3.97 23.30
CA THR A 565 -0.86 -4.60 22.14
C THR A 565 -1.52 -5.93 22.49
N TYR A 566 -0.85 -6.75 23.29
CA TYR A 566 -1.32 -8.12 23.51
C TYR A 566 -2.01 -8.33 24.86
N CYS A 567 -1.66 -7.61 25.93
CA CYS A 567 -2.46 -7.70 27.17
C CYS A 567 -3.64 -6.74 27.11
N GLU A 568 -3.41 -5.43 27.15
CA GLU A 568 -4.48 -4.44 27.16
C GLU A 568 -5.37 -4.47 25.90
N GLY A 569 -4.74 -4.75 24.73
CA GLY A 569 -5.46 -4.84 23.46
C GLY A 569 -6.40 -6.04 23.41
N LEU A 570 -5.96 -7.22 23.83
CA LEU A 570 -6.80 -8.43 23.84
C LEU A 570 -7.91 -8.35 24.88
N LEU A 571 -7.63 -7.85 26.08
CA LEU A 571 -8.64 -7.71 27.14
C LEU A 571 -9.85 -6.87 26.72
N LYS A 572 -9.68 -5.92 25.84
CA LYS A 572 -10.75 -5.05 25.31
C LYS A 572 -11.69 -5.75 24.33
N VAL A 573 -11.24 -6.83 23.72
CA VAL A 573 -11.96 -7.52 22.64
C VAL A 573 -12.42 -8.93 23.05
N ILE A 574 -12.23 -9.31 24.31
CA ILE A 574 -12.83 -10.55 24.85
C ILE A 574 -14.32 -10.33 24.98
N ALA A 575 -15.11 -11.13 24.28
CA ALA A 575 -16.56 -11.09 24.33
C ALA A 575 -17.11 -11.70 25.64
N ASP A 576 -18.42 -11.58 25.84
CA ASP A 576 -19.11 -12.07 27.06
C ASP A 576 -19.03 -13.58 27.23
N ASP A 577 -18.84 -14.33 26.13
CA ASP A 577 -18.63 -15.78 26.13
C ASP A 577 -17.21 -16.21 26.54
N GLY A 578 -16.32 -15.24 26.83
CA GLY A 578 -14.93 -15.49 27.19
C GLY A 578 -14.01 -15.81 25.98
N ARG A 579 -14.45 -15.49 24.78
CA ARG A 579 -13.72 -15.78 23.54
C ARG A 579 -13.34 -14.49 22.80
N ILE A 580 -12.39 -14.61 21.91
CA ILE A 580 -11.99 -13.55 20.97
C ILE A 580 -12.44 -13.94 19.57
N HIS A 581 -13.28 -13.12 18.98
CA HIS A 581 -13.80 -13.28 17.62
C HIS A 581 -13.02 -12.35 16.67
N SER A 582 -12.01 -12.90 16.00
CA SER A 582 -11.21 -12.17 15.03
C SER A 582 -11.83 -12.28 13.64
N ASN A 583 -11.66 -11.26 12.80
CA ASN A 583 -12.07 -11.31 11.40
C ASN A 583 -10.96 -11.96 10.56
N PHE A 584 -11.30 -12.96 9.75
CA PHE A 584 -10.40 -13.61 8.81
C PHE A 584 -10.72 -13.17 7.37
N ASN A 585 -9.83 -12.35 6.78
CA ASN A 585 -10.08 -11.73 5.48
C ASN A 585 -9.42 -12.50 4.34
N GLN A 586 -10.20 -12.81 3.30
CA GLN A 586 -9.71 -13.50 2.11
C GLN A 586 -9.17 -12.53 1.04
N THR A 587 -9.59 -11.27 1.04
CA THR A 587 -9.40 -10.31 -0.04
C THR A 587 -8.33 -9.24 0.22
N GLU A 588 -7.62 -9.28 1.35
CA GLU A 588 -6.63 -8.24 1.72
C GLU A 588 -5.22 -8.49 1.17
N THR A 589 -4.79 -9.76 1.14
CA THR A 589 -3.40 -10.06 0.79
C THR A 589 -3.23 -10.28 -0.70
N ARG A 590 -2.11 -9.83 -1.26
CA ARG A 590 -1.82 -10.02 -2.69
C ARG A 590 -1.30 -11.42 -3.05
N THR A 591 -1.04 -12.26 -2.06
CA THR A 591 -0.51 -13.62 -2.24
C THR A 591 -1.55 -14.72 -2.05
N GLY A 592 -2.78 -14.36 -1.69
CA GLY A 592 -3.81 -15.33 -1.36
C GLY A 592 -3.81 -15.80 0.10
N ARG A 593 -2.87 -15.35 0.93
CA ARG A 593 -2.90 -15.65 2.38
C ARG A 593 -4.12 -15.02 3.03
N ILE A 594 -4.66 -15.68 4.04
CA ILE A 594 -5.69 -15.12 4.92
C ILE A 594 -5.02 -14.10 5.84
N SER A 595 -5.63 -12.96 6.07
CA SER A 595 -5.23 -12.02 7.12
C SER A 595 -6.21 -12.08 8.29
N SER A 596 -5.73 -11.71 9.48
CA SER A 596 -6.55 -11.64 10.70
C SER A 596 -6.55 -10.20 11.20
N THR A 597 -7.74 -9.68 11.49
CA THR A 597 -7.93 -8.31 12.00
C THR A 597 -8.93 -8.27 13.14
N GLU A 598 -8.84 -7.27 13.98
CA GLU A 598 -9.78 -6.96 15.07
C GLU A 598 -10.04 -8.11 16.06
N PRO A 599 -8.99 -8.70 16.68
CA PRO A 599 -7.58 -8.37 16.64
C PRO A 599 -6.79 -9.24 15.66
N ASN A 600 -5.54 -8.83 15.31
CA ASN A 600 -4.67 -9.69 14.50
C ASN A 600 -4.03 -10.79 15.37
N LEU A 601 -4.62 -11.98 15.34
CA LEU A 601 -4.14 -13.16 16.09
C LEU A 601 -2.94 -13.85 15.41
N GLN A 602 -2.67 -13.59 14.13
CA GLN A 602 -1.53 -14.16 13.41
C GLN A 602 -0.18 -13.51 13.81
N ASN A 603 -0.22 -12.39 14.53
CA ASN A 603 0.97 -11.66 14.97
C ASN A 603 1.34 -11.91 16.44
N ILE A 604 0.74 -12.89 17.12
CA ILE A 604 1.13 -13.29 18.48
C ILE A 604 2.61 -13.70 18.48
N PRO A 605 3.48 -13.07 19.29
CA PRO A 605 4.93 -13.27 19.22
C PRO A 605 5.36 -14.71 19.52
N VAL A 606 6.32 -15.23 18.73
CA VAL A 606 6.85 -16.60 18.91
C VAL A 606 8.36 -16.66 19.11
N ARG A 607 9.08 -15.58 18.81
CA ARG A 607 10.55 -15.58 18.78
C ARG A 607 11.19 -15.33 20.16
N THR A 608 10.51 -14.61 21.02
CA THR A 608 11.00 -14.31 22.38
C THR A 608 10.28 -15.19 23.40
N GLU A 609 10.96 -15.54 24.48
CA GLU A 609 10.36 -16.33 25.56
C GLU A 609 9.11 -15.65 26.13
N LEU A 610 9.20 -14.37 26.47
CA LEU A 610 8.06 -13.56 26.94
C LEU A 610 6.92 -13.50 25.93
N GLY A 611 7.23 -13.44 24.65
CA GLY A 611 6.20 -13.47 23.59
C GLY A 611 5.49 -14.83 23.51
N ARG A 612 6.24 -15.94 23.69
CA ARG A 612 5.66 -17.28 23.70
C ARG A 612 4.74 -17.51 24.87
N GLU A 613 5.01 -16.89 26.05
CA GLU A 613 4.13 -16.96 27.22
C GLU A 613 2.69 -16.52 26.89
N MET A 614 2.50 -15.56 25.96
CA MET A 614 1.17 -15.13 25.50
C MET A 614 0.31 -16.27 24.98
N ARG A 615 0.92 -17.31 24.39
CA ARG A 615 0.19 -18.49 23.88
C ARG A 615 -0.40 -19.37 24.98
N LYS A 616 0.04 -19.23 26.24
CA LYS A 616 -0.52 -19.94 27.39
C LYS A 616 -1.94 -19.47 27.72
N PHE A 617 -2.27 -18.24 27.34
CA PHE A 617 -3.57 -17.64 27.60
C PHE A 617 -4.63 -17.97 26.53
N PHE A 618 -4.23 -18.55 25.40
CA PHE A 618 -5.12 -19.14 24.41
C PHE A 618 -5.34 -20.61 24.79
N CYS A 619 -6.51 -20.93 25.30
CA CYS A 619 -6.76 -22.22 25.92
C CYS A 619 -8.02 -22.88 25.35
N ALA A 620 -8.12 -24.18 25.51
CA ALA A 620 -9.38 -24.88 25.30
C ALA A 620 -10.33 -24.66 26.48
N ARG A 621 -11.63 -24.66 26.23
CA ARG A 621 -12.65 -24.66 27.28
C ARG A 621 -12.53 -25.91 28.17
N GLU A 622 -13.17 -25.91 29.32
CA GLU A 622 -13.07 -27.02 30.26
C GLU A 622 -13.57 -28.34 29.66
N GLY A 623 -12.81 -29.42 29.84
CA GLY A 623 -13.08 -30.77 29.24
C GLY A 623 -12.70 -30.87 27.77
N TRP A 624 -12.06 -29.88 27.20
CA TRP A 624 -11.58 -29.82 25.81
C TRP A 624 -10.06 -29.68 25.76
N ALA A 625 -9.51 -29.86 24.57
CA ALA A 625 -8.10 -29.68 24.26
C ALA A 625 -7.96 -28.90 22.94
N LEU A 626 -6.82 -28.25 22.77
CA LEU A 626 -6.39 -27.72 21.48
C LEU A 626 -5.56 -28.77 20.76
N VAL A 627 -5.85 -28.95 19.49
CA VAL A 627 -5.04 -29.71 18.54
C VAL A 627 -4.39 -28.72 17.61
N ASP A 628 -3.08 -28.61 17.66
CA ASP A 628 -2.26 -27.76 16.79
C ASP A 628 -1.57 -28.63 15.76
N ALA A 629 -1.68 -28.32 14.49
CA ALA A 629 -0.96 -29.01 13.43
C ALA A 629 -0.28 -27.99 12.51
N ASP A 630 1.03 -28.16 12.30
CA ASP A 630 1.89 -27.25 11.56
C ASP A 630 2.56 -27.96 10.39
N TYR A 631 2.53 -27.33 9.21
CA TYR A 631 3.25 -27.88 8.06
C TYR A 631 4.77 -27.78 8.24
N SER A 632 5.46 -28.87 8.02
CA SER A 632 6.92 -28.88 8.01
C SER A 632 7.43 -28.33 6.68
N GLN A 633 7.90 -27.07 6.69
CA GLN A 633 8.62 -26.43 5.58
C GLN A 633 7.84 -26.40 4.25
N ILE A 634 6.56 -26.08 4.28
CA ILE A 634 5.67 -26.11 3.11
C ILE A 634 6.23 -25.31 1.92
N GLU A 635 6.77 -24.11 2.13
CA GLU A 635 7.28 -23.27 1.04
C GLU A 635 8.48 -23.90 0.33
N LEU A 636 9.36 -24.60 1.06
CA LEU A 636 10.48 -25.34 0.46
C LEU A 636 10.02 -26.60 -0.29
N ARG A 637 8.99 -27.27 0.20
CA ARG A 637 8.37 -28.41 -0.49
C ARG A 637 7.67 -27.98 -1.78
N VAL A 638 6.97 -26.85 -1.75
CA VAL A 638 6.40 -26.22 -2.93
C VAL A 638 7.49 -25.82 -3.92
N LEU A 639 8.59 -25.20 -3.45
CA LEU A 639 9.74 -24.86 -4.31
C LEU A 639 10.34 -26.12 -4.96
N ALA A 640 10.54 -27.20 -4.20
CA ALA A 640 11.05 -28.46 -4.73
C ALA A 640 10.15 -29.01 -5.85
N HIS A 641 8.84 -28.96 -5.65
CA HIS A 641 7.86 -29.43 -6.62
C HIS A 641 7.85 -28.57 -7.90
N ILE A 642 7.73 -27.24 -7.75
CA ILE A 642 7.61 -26.31 -8.87
C ILE A 642 8.91 -26.23 -9.68
N SER A 643 10.07 -26.24 -9.01
CA SER A 643 11.38 -26.22 -9.69
C SER A 643 11.75 -27.55 -10.33
N GLY A 644 11.15 -28.66 -9.89
CA GLY A 644 11.51 -30.00 -10.31
C GLY A 644 12.96 -30.41 -9.93
N ASP A 645 13.55 -29.74 -8.92
CA ASP A 645 14.92 -29.98 -8.51
C ASP A 645 15.09 -31.40 -7.91
N LYS A 646 15.92 -32.23 -8.57
CA LYS A 646 16.05 -33.64 -8.20
C LYS A 646 16.69 -33.84 -6.84
N ASN A 647 17.63 -33.00 -6.44
CA ASN A 647 18.33 -33.12 -5.16
C ASN A 647 17.38 -32.73 -4.02
N MET A 648 16.63 -31.64 -4.20
CA MET A 648 15.66 -31.17 -3.23
C MET A 648 14.48 -32.16 -3.07
N ILE A 649 13.95 -32.68 -4.20
CA ILE A 649 12.88 -33.69 -4.18
C ILE A 649 13.36 -34.97 -3.48
N LYS A 650 14.59 -35.42 -3.74
CA LYS A 650 15.17 -36.61 -3.10
C LYS A 650 15.29 -36.39 -1.60
N ALA A 651 15.85 -35.27 -1.16
CA ALA A 651 16.01 -34.94 0.26
C ALA A 651 14.68 -35.01 1.03
N PHE A 652 13.60 -34.43 0.46
CA PHE A 652 12.28 -34.49 1.09
C PHE A 652 11.65 -35.90 1.05
N LYS A 653 11.88 -36.71 0.00
CA LYS A 653 11.38 -38.07 -0.06
C LYS A 653 12.09 -38.99 0.93
N ASP A 654 13.37 -38.77 1.13
CA ASP A 654 14.20 -39.54 2.05
C ASP A 654 14.06 -39.00 3.50
N ASN A 655 13.18 -38.01 3.74
CA ASN A 655 12.94 -37.37 5.02
C ASN A 655 14.22 -36.80 5.67
N GLU A 656 15.13 -36.30 4.86
CA GLU A 656 16.38 -35.70 5.32
C GLU A 656 16.19 -34.24 5.76
N ASP A 657 17.03 -33.77 6.71
CA ASP A 657 17.02 -32.38 7.14
C ASP A 657 17.61 -31.46 6.05
N ILE A 658 16.74 -30.84 5.26
CA ILE A 658 17.11 -29.94 4.17
C ILE A 658 18.03 -28.80 4.62
N HIS A 659 17.88 -28.30 5.86
CA HIS A 659 18.73 -27.24 6.39
C HIS A 659 20.13 -27.75 6.75
N ALA A 660 20.22 -28.99 7.24
CA ALA A 660 21.50 -29.63 7.50
C ALA A 660 22.24 -29.98 6.21
N ILE A 661 21.51 -30.47 5.20
CA ILE A 661 22.08 -30.73 3.86
C ILE A 661 22.58 -29.43 3.24
N THR A 662 21.77 -28.38 3.26
CA THR A 662 22.19 -27.08 2.76
C THR A 662 23.43 -26.57 3.50
N ALA A 663 23.48 -26.75 4.82
CA ALA A 663 24.66 -26.36 5.60
C ALA A 663 25.90 -27.13 5.17
N SER A 664 25.78 -28.45 5.03
CA SER A 664 26.87 -29.32 4.55
C SER A 664 27.44 -28.84 3.21
N GLN A 665 26.56 -28.52 2.27
CA GLN A 665 26.95 -28.03 0.94
C GLN A 665 27.53 -26.62 0.95
N VAL A 666 26.84 -25.68 1.62
CA VAL A 666 27.24 -24.25 1.66
C VAL A 666 28.56 -24.06 2.41
N PHE A 667 28.79 -24.80 3.49
CA PHE A 667 30.01 -24.71 4.28
C PHE A 667 31.09 -25.73 3.85
N ASN A 668 30.77 -26.58 2.88
CA ASN A 668 31.65 -27.67 2.41
C ASN A 668 32.12 -28.56 3.56
N MET A 669 31.21 -29.01 4.40
CA MET A 669 31.47 -29.85 5.57
C MET A 669 30.68 -31.14 5.49
N PRO A 670 31.19 -32.28 6.01
CA PRO A 670 30.39 -33.50 6.15
C PRO A 670 29.12 -33.26 6.99
N LEU A 671 28.05 -33.98 6.68
CA LEU A 671 26.74 -33.76 7.30
C LEU A 671 26.75 -33.95 8.83
N ASP A 672 27.55 -34.90 9.29
CA ASP A 672 27.78 -35.20 10.72
C ASP A 672 28.56 -34.13 11.47
N MET A 673 29.27 -33.27 10.76
CA MET A 673 30.01 -32.12 11.31
C MET A 673 29.22 -30.80 11.28
N VAL A 674 27.99 -30.78 10.76
CA VAL A 674 27.16 -29.58 10.73
C VAL A 674 26.73 -29.17 12.13
N THR A 675 27.20 -27.98 12.56
CA THR A 675 26.83 -27.44 13.87
C THR A 675 25.43 -26.81 13.85
N PRO A 676 24.76 -26.64 15.02
CA PRO A 676 23.47 -25.93 15.09
C PRO A 676 23.51 -24.51 14.52
N ILE A 677 24.64 -23.81 14.67
CA ILE A 677 24.84 -22.44 14.11
C ILE A 677 24.88 -22.50 12.57
N MET A 678 25.60 -23.46 12.01
CA MET A 678 25.68 -23.65 10.55
C MET A 678 24.30 -24.00 9.99
N ARG A 679 23.58 -24.90 10.64
CA ARG A 679 22.20 -25.27 10.27
C ARG A 679 21.26 -24.04 10.34
N SER A 680 21.37 -23.22 11.37
CA SER A 680 20.58 -21.99 11.49
C SER A 680 20.89 -20.96 10.39
N ARG A 681 22.17 -20.79 10.03
CA ARG A 681 22.58 -19.96 8.89
C ARG A 681 22.06 -20.49 7.56
N ALA A 682 22.14 -21.80 7.35
CA ALA A 682 21.60 -22.45 6.16
C ALA A 682 20.07 -22.33 6.08
N LYS A 683 19.36 -22.36 7.21
CA LYS A 683 17.94 -22.03 7.27
C LYS A 683 17.66 -20.63 6.75
N ALA A 684 18.45 -19.64 7.15
CA ALA A 684 18.31 -18.27 6.63
C ALA A 684 18.63 -18.17 5.11
N VAL A 685 19.61 -18.97 4.61
CA VAL A 685 19.89 -19.04 3.17
C VAL A 685 18.70 -19.66 2.42
N ASN A 686 18.16 -20.80 2.88
CA ASN A 686 17.02 -21.47 2.26
C ASN A 686 15.81 -20.52 2.12
N PHE A 687 15.40 -19.88 3.21
CA PHE A 687 14.29 -18.94 3.18
C PHE A 687 14.64 -17.66 2.41
N GLY A 688 15.87 -17.18 2.56
CA GLY A 688 16.33 -15.99 1.83
C GLY A 688 16.20 -16.16 0.32
N ILE A 689 16.52 -17.33 -0.21
CA ILE A 689 16.41 -17.63 -1.65
C ILE A 689 14.95 -17.69 -2.08
N VAL A 690 14.07 -18.34 -1.31
CA VAL A 690 12.62 -18.32 -1.57
C VAL A 690 12.09 -16.88 -1.65
N TYR A 691 12.56 -15.99 -0.78
CA TYR A 691 12.16 -14.58 -0.76
C TYR A 691 12.95 -13.68 -1.72
N GLY A 692 13.87 -14.24 -2.51
CA GLY A 692 14.69 -13.50 -3.47
C GLY A 692 15.65 -12.50 -2.81
N ILE A 693 16.22 -12.86 -1.64
CA ILE A 693 17.14 -12.00 -0.89
C ILE A 693 18.46 -11.82 -1.64
N GLY A 694 18.99 -10.59 -1.66
CA GLY A 694 20.31 -10.31 -2.18
C GLY A 694 21.43 -10.57 -1.16
N ALA A 695 22.66 -10.77 -1.63
CA ALA A 695 23.84 -11.06 -0.79
C ALA A 695 24.05 -10.04 0.33
N PHE A 696 23.76 -8.76 0.09
CA PHE A 696 23.89 -7.69 1.10
C PHE A 696 22.93 -7.88 2.29
N SER A 697 21.67 -8.21 2.03
CA SER A 697 20.67 -8.44 3.07
C SER A 697 20.95 -9.74 3.82
N LEU A 698 21.29 -10.81 3.08
CA LEU A 698 21.66 -12.09 3.71
C LEU A 698 22.89 -11.95 4.62
N ALA A 699 23.93 -11.22 4.16
CA ALA A 699 25.14 -10.97 4.94
C ALA A 699 24.82 -10.34 6.31
N LYS A 700 23.88 -9.39 6.31
CA LYS A 700 23.44 -8.72 7.52
C LYS A 700 22.63 -9.65 8.43
N ASP A 701 21.74 -10.48 7.85
CA ASP A 701 20.86 -11.37 8.62
C ASP A 701 21.62 -12.49 9.36
N ILE A 702 22.70 -13.00 8.74
CA ILE A 702 23.48 -14.11 9.31
C ILE A 702 24.84 -13.68 9.89
N GLY A 703 25.15 -12.37 9.88
CA GLY A 703 26.35 -11.81 10.50
C GLY A 703 27.67 -12.22 9.81
N VAL A 704 27.68 -12.22 8.45
CA VAL A 704 28.87 -12.56 7.65
C VAL A 704 29.20 -11.43 6.67
N SER A 705 30.35 -11.52 5.99
CA SER A 705 30.69 -10.57 4.94
C SER A 705 29.79 -10.73 3.70
N ASN A 706 29.65 -9.65 2.92
CA ASN A 706 28.87 -9.69 1.67
C ASN A 706 29.47 -10.71 0.66
N LYS A 707 30.79 -10.92 0.69
CA LYS A 707 31.48 -11.90 -0.16
C LYS A 707 31.12 -13.33 0.24
N GLU A 708 31.05 -13.63 1.53
CA GLU A 708 30.63 -14.93 2.05
C GLU A 708 29.16 -15.20 1.75
N ALA A 709 28.27 -14.22 1.99
CA ALA A 709 26.86 -14.36 1.68
C ALA A 709 26.61 -14.61 0.20
N LYS A 710 27.36 -13.94 -0.68
CA LYS A 710 27.31 -14.18 -2.14
C LYS A 710 27.75 -15.61 -2.46
N HIS A 711 28.85 -16.07 -1.87
CA HIS A 711 29.32 -17.43 -2.05
C HIS A 711 28.31 -18.47 -1.58
N TYR A 712 27.61 -18.21 -0.46
CA TYR A 712 26.56 -19.13 0.03
C TYR A 712 25.38 -19.23 -0.94
N ILE A 713 24.93 -18.11 -1.53
CA ILE A 713 23.87 -18.12 -2.54
C ILE A 713 24.34 -18.88 -3.79
N GLU A 714 25.55 -18.62 -4.28
CA GLU A 714 26.12 -19.29 -5.46
C GLU A 714 26.26 -20.79 -5.23
N SER A 715 26.78 -21.24 -4.10
CA SER A 715 26.91 -22.66 -3.73
C SER A 715 25.56 -23.36 -3.62
N TYR A 716 24.57 -22.69 -3.03
CA TYR A 716 23.21 -23.20 -2.95
C TYR A 716 22.59 -23.42 -4.34
N LEU A 717 22.66 -22.41 -5.21
CA LEU A 717 22.09 -22.48 -6.56
C LEU A 717 22.85 -23.49 -7.45
N ALA A 718 24.14 -23.67 -7.22
CA ALA A 718 24.93 -24.69 -7.91
C ALA A 718 24.49 -26.12 -7.49
N HIS A 719 24.17 -26.32 -6.21
CA HIS A 719 23.70 -27.62 -5.70
C HIS A 719 22.25 -27.91 -6.12
N TYR A 720 21.39 -26.90 -6.07
CA TYR A 720 19.99 -26.95 -6.48
C TYR A 720 19.78 -26.29 -7.83
N SER A 721 20.34 -26.88 -8.88
CA SER A 721 20.33 -26.30 -10.23
C SER A 721 18.92 -26.13 -10.84
N GLY A 722 17.96 -26.99 -10.44
CA GLY A 722 16.55 -26.83 -10.80
C GLY A 722 15.95 -25.57 -10.23
N VAL A 723 16.30 -25.24 -8.98
CA VAL A 723 15.87 -23.98 -8.35
C VAL A 723 16.46 -22.77 -9.08
N ASP A 724 17.75 -22.78 -9.42
CA ASP A 724 18.37 -21.67 -10.18
C ASP A 724 17.67 -21.45 -11.52
N SER A 725 17.42 -22.55 -12.25
CA SER A 725 16.69 -22.49 -13.53
C SER A 725 15.27 -21.93 -13.36
N TYR A 726 14.54 -22.41 -12.34
CA TYR A 726 13.21 -21.89 -12.03
C TYR A 726 13.22 -20.39 -11.71
N MET A 727 14.15 -19.93 -10.85
CA MET A 727 14.25 -18.52 -10.44
C MET A 727 14.56 -17.57 -11.61
N LYS A 728 15.22 -18.03 -12.64
CA LYS A 728 15.46 -17.28 -13.89
C LYS A 728 14.22 -17.30 -14.79
N ASN A 729 13.70 -18.50 -15.05
CA ASN A 729 12.59 -18.72 -15.99
C ASN A 729 11.30 -18.02 -15.52
N VAL A 730 11.01 -18.02 -14.21
CA VAL A 730 9.80 -17.35 -13.68
C VAL A 730 9.84 -15.84 -13.92
N VAL A 731 11.03 -15.22 -13.81
CA VAL A 731 11.18 -13.77 -14.07
C VAL A 731 11.07 -13.50 -15.58
N GLU A 732 11.67 -14.33 -16.42
CA GLU A 732 11.56 -14.19 -17.89
C GLU A 732 10.11 -14.34 -18.33
N LYS A 733 9.40 -15.37 -17.84
CA LYS A 733 7.98 -15.57 -18.11
C LYS A 733 7.15 -14.39 -17.62
N ALA A 734 7.39 -13.91 -16.40
CA ALA A 734 6.66 -12.77 -15.83
C ALA A 734 6.89 -11.47 -16.63
N ASN A 735 8.08 -11.26 -17.20
CA ASN A 735 8.34 -10.13 -18.09
C ASN A 735 7.58 -10.23 -19.43
N ALA A 736 7.39 -11.45 -19.94
CA ALA A 736 6.65 -11.69 -21.18
C ALA A 736 5.14 -11.59 -20.99
N ASP A 737 4.62 -12.20 -19.90
CA ASP A 737 3.18 -12.36 -19.65
C ASP A 737 2.59 -11.18 -18.86
N GLY A 738 3.42 -10.40 -18.13
CA GLY A 738 2.98 -9.31 -17.25
C GLY A 738 2.46 -9.75 -15.89
N TYR A 739 2.41 -11.05 -15.61
CA TYR A 739 1.93 -11.62 -14.34
C TYR A 739 2.68 -12.88 -13.95
N VAL A 740 2.44 -13.33 -12.70
CA VAL A 740 2.81 -14.67 -12.21
C VAL A 740 1.57 -15.37 -11.64
N GLU A 741 1.64 -16.70 -11.57
CA GLU A 741 0.54 -17.54 -11.09
C GLU A 741 0.99 -18.67 -10.17
N THR A 742 0.11 -19.11 -9.26
CA THR A 742 0.28 -20.30 -8.42
C THR A 742 -0.06 -21.58 -9.18
N MET A 743 0.19 -22.75 -8.57
CA MET A 743 -0.25 -24.05 -9.11
C MET A 743 -1.76 -24.13 -9.34
N PHE A 744 -2.55 -23.31 -8.65
CA PHE A 744 -4.01 -23.28 -8.72
C PHE A 744 -4.56 -22.17 -9.60
N GLY A 745 -3.68 -21.44 -10.33
CA GLY A 745 -4.08 -20.37 -11.23
C GLY A 745 -4.34 -19.02 -10.57
N ARG A 746 -4.02 -18.85 -9.28
CA ARG A 746 -4.08 -17.54 -8.65
C ARG A 746 -3.05 -16.62 -9.26
N ARG A 747 -3.48 -15.48 -9.81
CA ARG A 747 -2.62 -14.54 -10.55
C ARG A 747 -2.26 -13.31 -9.73
N ARG A 748 -1.10 -12.75 -10.05
CA ARG A 748 -0.69 -11.44 -9.61
C ARG A 748 -0.03 -10.69 -10.76
N ASN A 749 -0.64 -9.58 -11.17
CA ASN A 749 -0.07 -8.67 -12.15
C ASN A 749 1.19 -7.98 -11.60
N LEU A 750 2.22 -7.79 -12.45
CA LEU A 750 3.53 -7.26 -12.07
C LEU A 750 3.94 -6.06 -12.93
N PRO A 751 3.20 -4.94 -12.87
CA PRO A 751 3.58 -3.74 -13.61
C PRO A 751 4.95 -3.19 -13.18
N GLU A 752 5.46 -3.59 -12.01
CA GLU A 752 6.78 -3.20 -11.52
C GLU A 752 7.92 -3.66 -12.44
N LEU A 753 7.75 -4.75 -13.18
CA LEU A 753 8.78 -5.31 -14.06
C LEU A 753 9.10 -4.41 -15.26
N THR A 754 8.13 -3.63 -15.73
CA THR A 754 8.30 -2.69 -16.86
C THR A 754 8.89 -1.34 -16.44
N SER A 755 9.10 -1.11 -15.13
CA SER A 755 9.59 0.16 -14.60
C SER A 755 11.03 0.46 -15.02
N SER A 756 11.29 1.69 -15.46
CA SER A 756 12.65 2.20 -15.72
C SER A 756 13.51 2.31 -14.46
N LYS A 757 12.89 2.39 -13.27
CA LYS A 757 13.60 2.46 -11.98
C LYS A 757 14.07 1.08 -11.55
N HIS A 758 15.38 0.87 -11.51
CA HIS A 758 16.00 -0.39 -11.10
C HIS A 758 15.47 -0.95 -9.77
N MET A 759 15.24 -0.11 -8.76
CA MET A 759 14.73 -0.56 -7.45
C MET A 759 13.32 -1.14 -7.54
N ILE A 760 12.45 -0.54 -8.37
CA ILE A 760 11.07 -1.01 -8.57
C ILE A 760 11.08 -2.31 -9.37
N ARG A 761 11.85 -2.36 -10.46
CA ARG A 761 12.01 -3.59 -11.25
C ARG A 761 12.58 -4.73 -10.41
N ALA A 762 13.63 -4.48 -9.62
CA ALA A 762 14.19 -5.48 -8.70
C ALA A 762 13.18 -5.94 -7.63
N PHE A 763 12.26 -5.07 -7.21
CA PHE A 763 11.14 -5.46 -6.35
C PHE A 763 10.18 -6.39 -7.11
N GLY A 764 9.78 -6.05 -8.34
CA GLY A 764 8.94 -6.90 -9.20
C GLY A 764 9.55 -8.28 -9.43
N GLU A 765 10.86 -8.37 -9.69
CA GLU A 765 11.57 -9.64 -9.83
C GLU A 765 11.54 -10.50 -8.57
N ARG A 766 11.69 -9.88 -7.38
CA ARG A 766 11.54 -10.62 -6.11
C ARG A 766 10.13 -11.15 -5.92
N VAL A 767 9.13 -10.34 -6.25
CA VAL A 767 7.72 -10.77 -6.19
C VAL A 767 7.47 -11.91 -7.18
N ALA A 768 8.01 -11.84 -8.40
CA ALA A 768 7.89 -12.89 -9.40
C ALA A 768 8.42 -14.24 -8.92
N ARG A 769 9.53 -14.25 -8.18
CA ARG A 769 10.12 -15.47 -7.60
C ARG A 769 9.33 -16.01 -6.42
N ASN A 770 8.83 -15.14 -5.56
CA ASN A 770 8.21 -15.52 -4.28
C ASN A 770 6.72 -15.85 -4.42
N MET A 771 5.95 -15.07 -5.19
CA MET A 771 4.48 -15.18 -5.21
C MET A 771 3.98 -16.57 -5.61
N PRO A 772 4.52 -17.26 -6.63
CA PRO A 772 4.06 -18.61 -6.97
C PRO A 772 4.26 -19.61 -5.85
N ILE A 773 5.33 -19.49 -5.07
CA ILE A 773 5.65 -20.39 -3.95
C ILE A 773 4.73 -20.10 -2.77
N GLN A 774 4.73 -18.85 -2.31
CA GLN A 774 3.96 -18.41 -1.15
C GLN A 774 2.44 -18.52 -1.37
N GLY A 775 1.99 -18.14 -2.57
CA GLY A 775 0.56 -18.26 -2.93
C GLY A 775 0.11 -19.71 -3.05
N THR A 776 0.93 -20.60 -3.63
CA THR A 776 0.62 -22.04 -3.66
C THR A 776 0.54 -22.62 -2.26
N ALA A 777 1.46 -22.26 -1.36
CA ALA A 777 1.40 -22.69 0.04
C ALA A 777 0.10 -22.20 0.72
N ALA A 778 -0.31 -20.97 0.46
CA ALA A 778 -1.57 -20.43 0.97
C ALA A 778 -2.80 -21.18 0.43
N ASP A 779 -2.81 -21.52 -0.86
CA ASP A 779 -3.89 -22.29 -1.46
C ASP A 779 -3.96 -23.72 -0.89
N ILE A 780 -2.82 -24.37 -0.61
CA ILE A 780 -2.75 -25.68 0.03
C ILE A 780 -3.36 -25.64 1.43
N ILE A 781 -3.03 -24.63 2.23
CA ILE A 781 -3.61 -24.46 3.58
C ILE A 781 -5.12 -24.25 3.52
N LYS A 782 -5.61 -23.46 2.57
CA LYS A 782 -7.05 -23.28 2.34
C LYS A 782 -7.76 -24.59 2.03
N ILE A 783 -7.18 -25.40 1.15
CA ILE A 783 -7.70 -26.73 0.81
C ILE A 783 -7.70 -27.64 2.05
N ALA A 784 -6.63 -27.62 2.85
CA ALA A 784 -6.56 -28.38 4.08
C ALA A 784 -7.65 -27.95 5.08
N MET A 785 -7.88 -26.65 5.26
CA MET A 785 -8.96 -26.14 6.13
C MET A 785 -10.33 -26.64 5.73
N ILE A 786 -10.64 -26.62 4.42
CA ILE A 786 -11.91 -27.11 3.87
C ILE A 786 -12.06 -28.61 4.16
N LYS A 787 -11.04 -29.42 3.83
CA LYS A 787 -11.06 -30.88 4.03
C LYS A 787 -11.16 -31.29 5.49
N VAL A 788 -10.47 -30.58 6.38
CA VAL A 788 -10.54 -30.81 7.84
C VAL A 788 -11.97 -30.53 8.35
N ASP A 789 -12.57 -29.39 7.97
CA ASP A 789 -13.95 -29.05 8.38
C ASP A 789 -14.96 -30.08 7.84
N GLU A 790 -14.86 -30.46 6.57
CA GLU A 790 -15.75 -31.46 5.94
C GLU A 790 -15.62 -32.81 6.61
N ARG A 791 -14.40 -33.28 6.87
CA ARG A 791 -14.19 -34.59 7.48
C ARG A 791 -14.65 -34.66 8.92
N MET A 792 -14.39 -33.61 9.72
CA MET A 792 -14.90 -33.53 11.08
C MET A 792 -16.43 -33.64 11.12
N LYS A 793 -17.12 -33.00 10.16
CA LYS A 793 -18.58 -33.08 10.02
C LYS A 793 -19.05 -34.49 9.57
N ALA A 794 -18.38 -35.06 8.57
CA ALA A 794 -18.73 -36.38 8.07
C ALA A 794 -18.61 -37.45 9.14
N GLU A 795 -17.66 -37.30 10.07
CA GLU A 795 -17.48 -38.17 11.23
C GLU A 795 -18.35 -37.77 12.46
N ASN A 796 -19.20 -36.73 12.31
CA ASN A 796 -20.06 -36.18 13.37
C ASN A 796 -19.31 -35.80 14.65
N LEU A 797 -18.08 -35.26 14.51
CA LEU A 797 -17.27 -34.79 15.62
C LEU A 797 -17.74 -33.41 16.10
N ARG A 798 -17.62 -33.19 17.40
CA ARG A 798 -17.92 -31.88 18.04
C ARG A 798 -16.78 -30.89 17.91
N ALA A 799 -15.61 -31.32 17.48
CA ALA A 799 -14.41 -30.52 17.28
C ALA A 799 -14.65 -29.41 16.25
N ARG A 800 -13.93 -28.30 16.39
CA ARG A 800 -14.11 -27.09 15.58
C ARG A 800 -12.78 -26.43 15.25
N LEU A 801 -12.55 -26.07 14.00
CA LEU A 801 -11.43 -25.23 13.60
C LEU A 801 -11.63 -23.82 14.19
N VAL A 802 -10.65 -23.30 14.91
CA VAL A 802 -10.77 -22.01 15.61
C VAL A 802 -9.75 -20.97 15.17
N LEU A 803 -8.59 -21.38 14.66
CA LEU A 803 -7.54 -20.46 14.27
C LEU A 803 -6.68 -21.03 13.15
N GLN A 804 -6.23 -20.16 12.26
CA GLN A 804 -5.20 -20.39 11.24
C GLN A 804 -4.11 -19.34 11.42
N VAL A 805 -2.85 -19.77 11.58
CA VAL A 805 -1.70 -18.88 11.75
C VAL A 805 -0.56 -19.34 10.85
N HIS A 806 -0.22 -18.58 9.83
CA HIS A 806 0.80 -18.91 8.84
C HIS A 806 0.54 -20.26 8.15
N ASP A 807 1.26 -21.31 8.53
CA ASP A 807 1.17 -22.69 8.05
C ASP A 807 0.59 -23.67 9.10
N GLU A 808 -0.04 -23.13 10.14
CA GLU A 808 -0.54 -23.80 11.32
C GLU A 808 -2.08 -23.77 11.37
N LEU A 809 -2.71 -24.89 11.71
CA LEU A 809 -4.15 -25.02 11.95
C LEU A 809 -4.40 -25.42 13.41
N ILE A 810 -5.32 -24.72 14.08
CA ILE A 810 -5.68 -25.00 15.46
C ILE A 810 -7.15 -25.37 15.54
N VAL A 811 -7.41 -26.56 16.09
CA VAL A 811 -8.74 -27.14 16.30
C VAL A 811 -8.99 -27.27 17.80
N GLU A 812 -10.14 -26.81 18.25
CA GLU A 812 -10.61 -27.06 19.61
C GLU A 812 -11.48 -28.32 19.61
N ALA A 813 -11.13 -29.35 20.36
CA ALA A 813 -11.76 -30.66 20.38
C ALA A 813 -12.09 -31.14 21.80
N PRO A 814 -13.23 -31.83 22.03
CA PRO A 814 -13.45 -32.57 23.27
C PRO A 814 -12.30 -33.51 23.56
N GLN A 815 -11.97 -33.69 24.83
CA GLN A 815 -10.81 -34.51 25.22
C GLN A 815 -10.92 -35.97 24.72
N ASP A 816 -12.12 -36.52 24.67
CA ASP A 816 -12.41 -37.86 24.13
C ASP A 816 -12.25 -37.96 22.62
N GLU A 817 -12.37 -36.85 21.88
CA GLU A 817 -12.19 -36.78 20.42
C GLU A 817 -10.76 -36.34 19.99
N SER A 818 -9.98 -35.74 20.89
CA SER A 818 -8.76 -35.02 20.57
C SER A 818 -7.72 -35.84 19.79
N MET A 819 -7.51 -37.11 20.15
CA MET A 819 -6.60 -38.01 19.41
C MET A 819 -7.10 -38.30 17.98
N ARG A 820 -8.43 -38.49 17.81
CA ARG A 820 -9.00 -38.73 16.49
C ARG A 820 -8.88 -37.46 15.64
N VAL A 821 -9.15 -36.32 16.22
CA VAL A 821 -9.04 -35.02 15.55
C VAL A 821 -7.60 -34.73 15.12
N ALA A 822 -6.61 -35.02 15.98
CA ALA A 822 -5.20 -34.86 15.62
C ALA A 822 -4.82 -35.69 14.38
N LEU A 823 -5.28 -36.93 14.32
CA LEU A 823 -5.06 -37.80 13.14
C LEU A 823 -5.76 -37.22 11.89
N ILE A 824 -7.00 -36.74 12.01
CA ILE A 824 -7.74 -36.14 10.88
C ILE A 824 -7.02 -34.93 10.37
N VAL A 825 -6.66 -33.98 11.24
CA VAL A 825 -5.99 -32.74 10.84
C VAL A 825 -4.67 -33.07 10.14
N GLN A 826 -3.86 -33.94 10.72
CA GLN A 826 -2.60 -34.38 10.11
C GLN A 826 -2.83 -35.02 8.75
N GLU A 827 -3.72 -36.00 8.65
CA GLU A 827 -4.02 -36.70 7.39
C GLU A 827 -4.54 -35.79 6.30
N GLU A 828 -5.46 -34.87 6.61
CA GLU A 828 -6.01 -33.93 5.61
C GLU A 828 -4.99 -32.87 5.20
N MET A 829 -4.13 -32.40 6.11
CA MET A 829 -3.03 -31.52 5.75
C MET A 829 -2.03 -32.23 4.85
N GLU A 830 -1.60 -33.45 5.19
CA GLU A 830 -0.64 -34.21 4.39
C GLU A 830 -1.19 -34.62 3.01
N ASN A 831 -2.49 -34.84 2.90
CA ASN A 831 -3.19 -35.25 1.68
C ASN A 831 -3.96 -34.08 1.02
N ALA A 832 -3.68 -32.84 1.40
CA ALA A 832 -4.38 -31.70 0.83
C ALA A 832 -4.22 -31.67 -0.69
N VAL A 833 -3.00 -31.86 -1.18
CA VAL A 833 -2.64 -31.82 -2.61
C VAL A 833 -1.58 -32.87 -2.93
N LYS A 834 -1.64 -33.44 -4.14
CA LYS A 834 -0.59 -34.36 -4.66
C LYS A 834 0.56 -33.56 -5.28
N MET A 835 1.75 -33.71 -4.73
CA MET A 835 2.97 -33.11 -5.24
C MET A 835 4.07 -34.16 -5.51
N SER A 836 5.18 -33.75 -6.12
CA SER A 836 6.36 -34.61 -6.32
C SER A 836 7.11 -34.93 -5.03
N VAL A 837 6.84 -34.20 -3.97
CA VAL A 837 7.33 -34.38 -2.61
C VAL A 837 6.15 -34.59 -1.66
N PRO A 838 6.29 -35.38 -0.58
CA PRO A 838 5.24 -35.50 0.41
C PRO A 838 5.04 -34.18 1.15
N LEU A 839 3.82 -33.83 1.47
CA LEU A 839 3.51 -32.86 2.53
C LEU A 839 3.59 -33.59 3.86
N THR A 840 4.16 -32.96 4.87
CA THR A 840 4.21 -33.49 6.24
C THR A 840 3.71 -32.44 7.19
N ALA A 841 2.88 -32.86 8.13
CA ALA A 841 2.35 -32.02 9.19
C ALA A 841 2.57 -32.68 10.54
N ASP A 842 3.00 -31.91 11.52
CA ASP A 842 3.21 -32.38 12.88
C ASP A 842 2.04 -31.92 13.74
N ALA A 843 1.23 -32.88 14.25
CA ALA A 843 0.09 -32.58 15.10
C ALA A 843 0.41 -32.89 16.58
N ALA A 844 0.06 -31.97 17.46
CA ALA A 844 0.20 -32.12 18.90
C ALA A 844 -1.06 -31.67 19.64
N ILE A 845 -1.25 -32.14 20.86
CA ILE A 845 -2.43 -31.88 21.69
C ILE A 845 -1.99 -31.23 22.97
N GLY A 846 -2.66 -30.15 23.36
CA GLY A 846 -2.38 -29.43 24.58
C GLY A 846 -3.62 -28.77 25.18
N ARG A 847 -3.51 -28.33 26.44
CA ARG A 847 -4.57 -27.55 27.07
C ARG A 847 -4.56 -26.10 26.54
N THR A 848 -3.38 -25.59 26.28
CA THR A 848 -3.15 -24.25 25.74
C THR A 848 -2.47 -24.34 24.39
N TRP A 849 -2.49 -23.26 23.64
CA TRP A 849 -1.74 -23.17 22.37
C TRP A 849 -0.22 -23.33 22.61
N TYR A 850 0.27 -22.87 23.79
CA TYR A 850 1.66 -23.07 24.17
C TYR A 850 2.00 -24.57 24.32
N ASP A 851 1.15 -25.33 25.01
CA ASP A 851 1.36 -26.75 25.26
C ASP A 851 1.23 -27.61 23.98
N ALA A 852 0.32 -27.22 23.10
CA ALA A 852 0.08 -27.90 21.83
C ALA A 852 1.19 -27.64 20.79
N LYS A 853 1.99 -26.58 20.96
CA LYS A 853 3.09 -26.28 20.01
C LYS A 853 4.36 -27.09 20.28
N GLY A 854 4.53 -27.70 21.46
CA GLY A 854 5.70 -28.50 21.85
C GLY A 854 6.86 -27.64 22.37
#